data_3a87982f7fd247733a7ae120ec6ef15e
#
_entry.id   3a87982f7fd247733a7ae120ec6ef15e
#
_cell.length_a   1.000
_cell.length_b   1.000
_cell.length_c   1.000
_cell.angle_alpha   90.00
_cell.angle_beta   90.00
_cell.angle_gamma   90.00
#
_symmetry.space_group_name_H-M   'P 1'
#
loop_
_entity.id
_entity.type
_entity.pdbx_description
1 polymer ?
#
loop_
_entity_poly.entity_id
_entity_poly.type
_entity_poly.pdbx_seq_one_letter_code
_entity_poly.pdbx_strand_id
1 'polypeptide(L)'
;MSIHSKSVARDPFTSATKQKILNLSLLSLSILSVWGQAHAETVSNTARSSEDVAQLETVVVTATRREESLQKVPIAVSVISGKELDKQQRNSLETLVTQVPSVNFRAGASNKDTSLFVRGIGTVTTSPGVEPSVSTVIDGVVYSRPGQATLDLLDVDRIEVLRGPQGTLFGKNASAGVVNIVTKNPTSETSGYIDAYATSDSEQRIKLGASGTLIPEKLTANVSALLGNFDGNVDNLTTNQDVNGYKNYGFRTKFEYTPTDSLVLGFTADYLHKKGSAPTGIVVKNTDANYAAALSPVVASPTNRSTVENTQASTDDTNQGVALTADWTLTNHQLLSITAFRQWKNTQIGDSDQLAAPTPNFAGIADLGHVNSKQFSQEIRIKPLDHGFFDYVAGLYFSKNKNDETYQRESTWYNNASNAYVVDFGKAIYNTDSTNYAAFGEGTFHFTNRLRWIAGLRVTRDELSYDHSRVSTVPSSVGVRNAIRSSFSSDGSTSETGVSGRIGPQYDFTPNILGYFTYSRGYKGPAYNVYFNMQQNDTPVIDPETANSYELGLKSQWLNNRLRVNVALFNTDYDNYQANFRTLDPNGFPITRLVNAGSVSTYGAEIDSVYKINPNWALNFSGAYTHARIDDFKCPAADTSCPNVNGKPLPFSPDWKFNTQLDRYFTLANNKQIELSTQYAWQSKVQFSLDQNQNTIQGAYGLLNASIALADTASDWRLALNVRNITDKSYATLLSTNGSRITRQVPRDDERYFGISFRKNF
;
A
#
# COMPACT_ATOMS: atom_id res chain seq x y z
N MET A 1 39.78 45.30 31.59
CA MET A 1 40.33 44.02 32.04
C MET A 1 39.67 42.94 31.25
N SER A 2 40.40 42.38 30.32
CA SER A 2 39.96 41.43 29.28
C SER A 2 39.86 40.03 29.86
N ILE A 3 38.78 39.30 29.55
CA ILE A 3 38.77 37.84 29.68
C ILE A 3 38.17 37.27 28.39
N HIS A 4 39.03 36.55 27.67
CA HIS A 4 38.72 35.74 26.48
C HIS A 4 37.83 34.55 26.82
N SER A 5 36.74 34.36 26.05
CA SER A 5 36.04 33.08 25.98
C SER A 5 36.54 32.26 24.80
N LYS A 6 37.18 31.12 25.08
CA LYS A 6 37.55 30.11 24.09
C LYS A 6 36.30 29.33 23.69
N SER A 7 36.00 29.28 22.40
CA SER A 7 35.08 28.35 21.79
C SER A 7 35.68 26.95 21.83
N VAL A 8 34.97 26.02 22.44
CA VAL A 8 35.28 24.56 22.35
C VAL A 8 34.39 23.98 21.27
N ALA A 9 35.00 23.55 20.18
CA ALA A 9 34.39 22.76 19.17
C ALA A 9 34.01 21.38 19.77
N ARG A 10 32.75 20.99 19.71
CA ARG A 10 32.29 19.65 20.10
C ARG A 10 32.50 18.70 18.93
N ASP A 11 33.28 17.67 19.20
CA ASP A 11 33.50 16.51 18.35
C ASP A 11 32.21 15.65 18.28
N PRO A 12 31.69 15.22 17.08
CA PRO A 12 30.40 14.54 16.97
C PRO A 12 30.45 13.02 17.20
N PHE A 13 31.38 12.49 17.98
CA PHE A 13 31.44 11.07 18.30
C PHE A 13 31.62 10.83 19.79
N THR A 14 30.53 10.81 20.58
CA THR A 14 30.60 10.28 21.94
C THR A 14 29.39 9.42 22.32
N SER A 15 29.65 8.11 22.44
CA SER A 15 29.36 7.21 23.58
C SER A 15 27.98 6.58 23.82
N ALA A 16 26.88 6.94 23.20
CA ALA A 16 25.61 6.25 23.46
C ALA A 16 25.40 4.99 22.60
N THR A 17 26.04 4.92 21.44
CA THR A 17 25.86 3.84 20.47
C THR A 17 26.64 2.55 20.79
N LYS A 18 27.71 2.66 21.61
CA LYS A 18 28.57 1.49 21.91
C LYS A 18 28.01 0.53 22.96
N GLN A 19 27.07 0.93 23.78
CA GLN A 19 26.55 0.09 24.87
C GLN A 19 25.33 -0.74 24.49
N LYS A 20 24.57 -0.33 23.46
CA LYS A 20 23.39 -1.10 22.96
C LYS A 20 23.77 -2.29 22.06
N ILE A 21 24.92 -2.25 21.39
CA ILE A 21 25.37 -3.33 20.49
C ILE A 21 25.90 -4.55 21.28
N LEU A 22 26.37 -4.37 22.52
CA LEU A 22 26.95 -5.46 23.32
C LEU A 22 25.90 -6.36 24.01
N ASN A 23 24.67 -5.89 24.19
CA ASN A 23 23.63 -6.68 24.87
C ASN A 23 22.84 -7.63 23.94
N LEU A 24 22.98 -7.51 22.61
CA LEU A 24 22.36 -8.45 21.66
C LEU A 24 23.22 -9.69 21.37
N SER A 25 24.49 -9.66 21.69
CA SER A 25 25.44 -10.79 21.43
C SER A 25 25.31 -11.98 22.40
N LEU A 26 24.55 -11.83 23.48
CA LEU A 26 24.41 -12.88 24.50
C LEU A 26 23.11 -13.68 24.45
N LEU A 27 22.10 -13.21 23.71
CA LEU A 27 20.84 -13.96 23.51
C LEU A 27 20.84 -14.86 22.27
N SER A 28 21.78 -14.67 21.34
CA SER A 28 21.83 -15.42 20.07
C SER A 28 22.62 -16.73 20.14
N LEU A 29 23.33 -17.03 21.26
CA LEU A 29 24.16 -18.26 21.37
C LEU A 29 23.47 -19.44 22.07
N SER A 30 22.28 -19.28 22.64
CA SER A 30 21.60 -20.33 23.40
C SER A 30 20.54 -21.14 22.64
N ILE A 31 20.29 -20.84 21.38
CA ILE A 31 19.25 -21.56 20.56
C ILE A 31 19.89 -22.59 19.59
N LEU A 32 21.20 -22.63 19.45
CA LEU A 32 21.89 -23.46 18.45
C LEU A 32 22.28 -24.90 18.93
N SER A 33 21.81 -25.35 20.09
CA SER A 33 22.26 -26.64 20.65
C SER A 33 21.24 -27.78 20.64
N VAL A 34 20.07 -27.63 19.98
CA VAL A 34 19.11 -28.74 19.87
C VAL A 34 18.71 -28.88 18.41
N TRP A 35 19.46 -29.63 17.65
CA TRP A 35 19.01 -30.38 16.46
C TRP A 35 20.27 -30.95 15.75
N GLY A 36 20.67 -32.10 16.19
CA GLY A 36 21.71 -32.90 15.53
C GLY A 36 21.06 -34.05 14.77
N GLN A 37 21.61 -34.28 13.60
CA GLN A 37 21.53 -35.47 12.75
C GLN A 37 20.23 -35.68 11.94
N ALA A 38 20.22 -35.13 10.71
CA ALA A 38 19.50 -35.72 9.59
C ALA A 38 20.55 -36.20 8.56
N HIS A 39 20.44 -37.45 8.14
CA HIS A 39 21.30 -38.10 7.14
C HIS A 39 21.06 -37.47 5.77
N ALA A 40 22.11 -37.00 5.11
CA ALA A 40 22.11 -36.60 3.74
C ALA A 40 22.17 -37.79 2.79
N GLU A 41 21.10 -38.09 2.09
CA GLU A 41 21.17 -38.91 0.89
C GLU A 41 21.65 -38.04 -0.29
N THR A 42 22.70 -38.52 -0.94
CA THR A 42 23.28 -37.88 -2.14
C THR A 42 22.35 -38.02 -3.34
N VAL A 43 21.69 -36.96 -3.68
CA VAL A 43 21.00 -36.84 -4.98
C VAL A 43 22.04 -36.48 -6.05
N SER A 44 22.19 -37.34 -7.06
CA SER A 44 23.13 -37.17 -8.17
C SER A 44 22.74 -35.94 -9.00
N ASN A 45 23.59 -34.92 -8.97
CA ASN A 45 23.53 -33.76 -9.83
C ASN A 45 23.86 -34.16 -11.27
N THR A 46 22.85 -34.31 -12.11
CA THR A 46 23.03 -34.24 -13.56
C THR A 46 23.39 -32.79 -13.93
N ALA A 47 24.57 -32.61 -14.46
CA ALA A 47 25.06 -31.31 -14.93
C ALA A 47 24.08 -30.71 -15.94
N ARG A 48 23.36 -29.66 -15.55
CA ARG A 48 22.57 -28.82 -16.48
C ARG A 48 23.53 -28.15 -17.47
N SER A 49 23.23 -28.23 -18.77
CA SER A 49 23.97 -27.58 -19.81
C SER A 49 24.03 -26.06 -19.57
N SER A 50 25.15 -25.42 -19.87
CA SER A 50 25.39 -23.98 -19.64
C SER A 50 24.44 -23.04 -20.42
N GLU A 51 23.64 -23.54 -21.35
CA GLU A 51 22.64 -22.78 -22.10
C GLU A 51 21.30 -22.60 -21.34
N ASP A 52 20.89 -23.56 -20.50
CA ASP A 52 19.63 -23.50 -19.74
C ASP A 52 19.66 -22.46 -18.60
N VAL A 53 20.84 -22.11 -18.10
CA VAL A 53 20.99 -21.16 -17.00
C VAL A 53 20.75 -19.69 -17.40
N ALA A 54 20.68 -19.40 -18.69
CA ALA A 54 20.51 -18.03 -19.21
C ALA A 54 19.06 -17.61 -19.46
N GLN A 55 18.09 -18.51 -19.42
CA GLN A 55 16.69 -18.21 -19.72
C GLN A 55 15.95 -17.59 -18.53
N LEU A 56 14.92 -16.78 -18.83
CA LEU A 56 14.00 -16.25 -17.81
C LEU A 56 12.99 -17.35 -17.41
N GLU A 57 12.72 -17.43 -16.12
CA GLU A 57 11.67 -18.31 -15.60
C GLU A 57 10.29 -17.86 -16.08
N THR A 58 9.39 -18.83 -16.30
CA THR A 58 7.98 -18.54 -16.57
C THR A 58 7.34 -17.97 -15.32
N VAL A 59 6.80 -16.76 -15.42
CA VAL A 59 6.06 -16.12 -14.34
C VAL A 59 4.59 -16.52 -14.44
N VAL A 60 4.06 -17.15 -13.40
CA VAL A 60 2.64 -17.49 -13.27
C VAL A 60 1.93 -16.40 -12.46
N VAL A 61 0.75 -16.02 -12.91
CA VAL A 61 -0.10 -15.01 -12.26
C VAL A 61 -1.52 -15.55 -12.07
N THR A 62 -2.25 -14.95 -11.13
CA THR A 62 -3.65 -15.26 -10.83
C THR A 62 -4.61 -14.11 -11.19
N ALA A 63 -4.15 -13.25 -12.10
CA ALA A 63 -4.85 -12.05 -12.56
C ALA A 63 -6.24 -12.32 -13.18
N THR A 64 -6.47 -13.49 -13.71
CA THR A 64 -7.75 -13.96 -14.27
C THR A 64 -8.50 -14.91 -13.34
N ARG A 65 -8.15 -14.95 -12.05
CA ARG A 65 -8.65 -15.95 -11.08
C ARG A 65 -8.33 -17.39 -11.46
N ARG A 66 -7.39 -17.57 -12.39
CA ARG A 66 -6.79 -18.84 -12.83
C ARG A 66 -5.28 -18.68 -12.82
N GLU A 67 -4.56 -19.75 -12.64
CA GLU A 67 -3.11 -19.76 -12.81
C GLU A 67 -2.76 -19.77 -14.29
N GLU A 68 -2.20 -18.69 -14.77
CA GLU A 68 -1.82 -18.52 -16.16
C GLU A 68 -0.45 -17.88 -16.29
N SER A 69 0.26 -18.17 -17.39
CA SER A 69 1.51 -17.48 -17.67
C SER A 69 1.26 -15.97 -17.86
N LEU A 70 2.07 -15.13 -17.22
CA LEU A 70 2.05 -13.68 -17.40
C LEU A 70 2.02 -13.26 -18.87
N GLN A 71 2.68 -14.01 -19.75
CA GLN A 71 2.77 -13.72 -21.18
C GLN A 71 1.50 -14.08 -21.98
N LYS A 72 0.54 -14.77 -21.35
CA LYS A 72 -0.73 -15.17 -21.98
C LYS A 72 -1.95 -14.39 -21.48
N VAL A 73 -1.79 -13.59 -20.44
CA VAL A 73 -2.89 -12.82 -19.83
C VAL A 73 -3.04 -11.47 -20.53
N PRO A 74 -4.24 -11.11 -21.07
CA PRO A 74 -4.48 -9.86 -21.82
C PRO A 74 -4.78 -8.67 -20.91
N ILE A 75 -3.89 -8.43 -19.96
CA ILE A 75 -3.96 -7.33 -18.97
C ILE A 75 -2.54 -6.82 -18.72
N ALA A 76 -2.40 -5.51 -18.51
CA ALA A 76 -1.15 -4.94 -17.99
C ALA A 76 -0.96 -5.36 -16.52
N VAL A 77 0.04 -6.21 -16.27
CA VAL A 77 0.36 -6.73 -14.93
C VAL A 77 1.85 -6.59 -14.67
N SER A 78 2.22 -6.00 -13.55
CA SER A 78 3.58 -6.08 -13.00
C SER A 78 3.62 -7.11 -11.88
N VAL A 79 4.66 -7.93 -11.83
CA VAL A 79 4.85 -8.96 -10.82
C VAL A 79 6.16 -8.74 -10.09
N ILE A 80 6.10 -8.74 -8.76
CA ILE A 80 7.26 -8.68 -7.87
C ILE A 80 7.28 -9.97 -7.06
N SER A 81 8.34 -10.75 -7.18
CA SER A 81 8.47 -11.99 -6.41
C SER A 81 8.81 -11.71 -4.95
N GLY A 82 8.40 -12.61 -4.05
CA GLY A 82 8.77 -12.57 -2.63
C GLY A 82 10.30 -12.63 -2.44
N LYS A 83 11.01 -13.38 -3.28
CA LYS A 83 12.48 -13.43 -3.29
C LYS A 83 13.08 -12.04 -3.55
N GLU A 84 12.52 -11.27 -4.48
CA GLU A 84 13.01 -9.91 -4.77
C GLU A 84 12.69 -8.95 -3.63
N LEU A 85 11.49 -9.05 -3.01
CA LEU A 85 11.14 -8.28 -1.81
C LEU A 85 12.10 -8.56 -0.65
N ASP A 86 12.39 -9.84 -0.39
CA ASP A 86 13.32 -10.26 0.66
C ASP A 86 14.76 -9.81 0.35
N LYS A 87 15.22 -9.93 -0.91
CA LYS A 87 16.54 -9.49 -1.35
C LYS A 87 16.74 -7.98 -1.18
N GLN A 88 15.70 -7.20 -1.46
CA GLN A 88 15.68 -5.76 -1.28
C GLN A 88 15.25 -5.31 0.12
N GLN A 89 14.93 -6.22 1.04
CA GLN A 89 14.40 -5.90 2.38
C GLN A 89 13.19 -4.96 2.35
N ARG A 90 12.30 -5.15 1.35
CA ARG A 90 11.06 -4.38 1.16
C ARG A 90 9.88 -5.12 1.79
N ASN A 91 9.17 -4.46 2.74
CA ASN A 91 8.18 -5.15 3.58
C ASN A 91 6.84 -4.46 3.70
N SER A 92 6.61 -3.37 2.98
CA SER A 92 5.34 -2.65 2.99
C SER A 92 4.86 -2.37 1.57
N LEU A 93 3.55 -2.12 1.41
CA LEU A 93 2.98 -1.72 0.12
C LEU A 93 3.50 -0.35 -0.36
N GLU A 94 3.93 0.52 0.55
CA GLU A 94 4.57 1.79 0.19
C GLU A 94 5.79 1.58 -0.71
N THR A 95 6.51 0.49 -0.51
CA THR A 95 7.71 0.17 -1.31
C THR A 95 7.43 -0.16 -2.76
N LEU A 96 6.17 -0.50 -3.13
CA LEU A 96 5.77 -0.72 -4.52
C LEU A 96 5.97 0.52 -5.38
N VAL A 97 5.87 1.71 -4.80
CA VAL A 97 6.02 3.00 -5.50
C VAL A 97 7.36 3.11 -6.22
N THR A 98 8.42 2.52 -5.67
CA THR A 98 9.75 2.54 -6.28
C THR A 98 9.98 1.41 -7.28
N GLN A 99 9.14 0.38 -7.31
CA GLN A 99 9.29 -0.79 -8.17
C GLN A 99 8.31 -0.80 -9.35
N VAL A 100 7.09 -0.29 -9.14
CA VAL A 100 6.04 -0.24 -10.17
C VAL A 100 5.73 1.22 -10.50
N PRO A 101 6.25 1.76 -11.61
CA PRO A 101 6.14 3.19 -11.92
C PRO A 101 4.73 3.75 -12.01
N SER A 102 3.74 2.94 -12.39
CA SER A 102 2.33 3.36 -12.44
C SER A 102 1.64 3.42 -11.07
N VAL A 103 2.31 3.00 -9.99
CA VAL A 103 1.77 2.99 -8.62
C VAL A 103 2.30 4.19 -7.83
N ASN A 104 1.41 4.84 -7.09
CA ASN A 104 1.74 5.85 -6.08
C ASN A 104 1.05 5.51 -4.76
N PHE A 105 1.59 6.02 -3.67
CA PHE A 105 1.12 5.79 -2.32
C PHE A 105 1.01 7.13 -1.58
N ARG A 106 -0.09 7.32 -0.87
CA ARG A 106 -0.27 8.42 0.06
C ARG A 106 -0.22 7.86 1.47
N ALA A 107 0.76 8.29 2.25
CA ALA A 107 0.72 8.14 3.70
C ALA A 107 -0.23 9.20 4.27
N GLY A 108 -1.19 8.79 5.07
CA GLY A 108 -2.05 9.69 5.84
C GLY A 108 -1.48 9.98 7.22
N ALA A 109 -2.22 10.74 8.03
CA ALA A 109 -1.89 10.97 9.44
C ALA A 109 -2.02 9.69 10.30
N SER A 110 -2.71 8.69 9.80
CA SER A 110 -2.76 7.32 10.35
C SER A 110 -2.87 6.31 9.21
N ASN A 111 -2.69 5.02 9.51
CA ASN A 111 -2.89 3.95 8.53
C ASN A 111 -4.32 3.94 7.96
N LYS A 112 -5.30 4.42 8.71
CA LYS A 112 -6.69 4.58 8.26
C LYS A 112 -6.80 5.45 7.00
N ASP A 113 -5.94 6.44 6.86
CA ASP A 113 -5.99 7.47 5.82
C ASP A 113 -4.98 7.22 4.68
N THR A 114 -4.39 6.02 4.62
CA THR A 114 -3.50 5.63 3.54
C THR A 114 -4.27 5.31 2.26
N SER A 115 -3.64 5.55 1.12
CA SER A 115 -4.27 5.32 -0.18
C SER A 115 -3.26 4.85 -1.22
N LEU A 116 -3.70 3.95 -2.10
CA LEU A 116 -2.97 3.53 -3.29
C LEU A 116 -3.56 4.22 -4.52
N PHE A 117 -2.70 4.55 -5.46
CA PHE A 117 -3.05 5.12 -6.75
C PHE A 117 -2.44 4.26 -7.85
N VAL A 118 -3.20 3.98 -8.89
CA VAL A 118 -2.74 3.29 -10.09
C VAL A 118 -3.11 4.15 -11.30
N ARG A 119 -2.13 4.43 -12.18
CA ARG A 119 -2.31 5.32 -13.34
C ARG A 119 -2.86 6.70 -12.95
N GLY A 120 -2.46 7.23 -11.77
CA GLY A 120 -2.89 8.52 -11.24
C GLY A 120 -4.27 8.52 -10.56
N ILE A 121 -4.98 7.41 -10.55
CA ILE A 121 -6.32 7.29 -9.96
C ILE A 121 -6.25 6.57 -8.62
N GLY A 122 -6.88 7.15 -7.60
CA GLY A 122 -6.98 6.60 -6.25
C GLY A 122 -7.98 7.40 -5.42
N THR A 123 -8.29 6.92 -4.23
CA THR A 123 -9.26 7.57 -3.35
C THR A 123 -8.57 8.08 -2.10
N VAL A 124 -8.67 9.37 -1.85
CA VAL A 124 -8.26 9.99 -0.58
C VAL A 124 -9.52 10.19 0.26
N THR A 125 -9.58 9.63 1.46
CA THR A 125 -10.74 9.82 2.33
C THR A 125 -10.42 9.53 3.79
N THR A 126 -11.12 10.20 4.70
CA THR A 126 -11.17 9.91 6.13
C THR A 126 -12.50 9.26 6.53
N SER A 127 -13.45 9.18 5.60
CA SER A 127 -14.80 8.63 5.82
C SER A 127 -14.81 7.10 5.72
N PRO A 128 -15.39 6.37 6.69
CA PRO A 128 -15.63 4.93 6.56
C PRO A 128 -16.74 4.60 5.54
N GLY A 129 -17.56 5.58 5.16
CA GLY A 129 -18.59 5.45 4.13
C GLY A 129 -18.06 5.57 2.69
N VAL A 130 -16.73 5.58 2.49
CA VAL A 130 -16.07 5.69 1.18
C VAL A 130 -15.12 4.52 0.96
N GLU A 131 -15.26 3.86 -0.15
CA GLU A 131 -14.44 2.72 -0.55
C GLU A 131 -13.30 3.13 -1.50
N PRO A 132 -12.19 2.36 -1.58
CA PRO A 132 -11.05 2.70 -2.45
C PRO A 132 -11.35 2.46 -3.94
N SER A 133 -10.62 3.16 -4.84
CA SER A 133 -10.64 2.87 -6.28
C SER A 133 -9.60 1.81 -6.69
N VAL A 134 -8.61 1.52 -5.81
CA VAL A 134 -7.63 0.44 -5.97
C VAL A 134 -7.90 -0.63 -4.93
N SER A 135 -8.28 -1.82 -5.37
CA SER A 135 -8.57 -2.94 -4.47
C SER A 135 -7.28 -3.63 -4.02
N THR A 136 -7.21 -4.01 -2.74
CA THR A 136 -6.15 -4.90 -2.23
C THR A 136 -6.75 -6.26 -1.91
N VAL A 137 -6.11 -7.31 -2.44
CA VAL A 137 -6.55 -8.69 -2.28
C VAL A 137 -5.39 -9.52 -1.74
N ILE A 138 -5.62 -10.33 -0.71
CA ILE A 138 -4.61 -11.26 -0.18
C ILE A 138 -5.21 -12.66 -0.20
N ASP A 139 -4.57 -13.59 -0.90
CA ASP A 139 -5.01 -14.99 -1.08
C ASP A 139 -6.50 -15.11 -1.47
N GLY A 140 -6.95 -14.23 -2.36
CA GLY A 140 -8.33 -14.21 -2.86
C GLY A 140 -9.31 -13.40 -2.00
N VAL A 141 -8.96 -13.02 -0.77
CA VAL A 141 -9.80 -12.22 0.13
C VAL A 141 -9.60 -10.73 -0.15
N VAL A 142 -10.66 -10.02 -0.47
CA VAL A 142 -10.65 -8.55 -0.68
C VAL A 142 -10.59 -7.88 0.68
N TYR A 143 -9.68 -6.91 0.87
CA TYR A 143 -9.58 -6.06 2.04
C TYR A 143 -10.40 -4.79 1.83
N SER A 144 -11.38 -4.56 2.68
CA SER A 144 -12.34 -3.44 2.51
C SER A 144 -11.70 -2.05 2.66
N ARG A 145 -10.60 -1.96 3.42
CA ARG A 145 -9.89 -0.70 3.68
C ARG A 145 -8.40 -0.84 3.31
N PRO A 146 -7.81 0.12 2.58
CA PRO A 146 -6.39 0.08 2.23
C PRO A 146 -5.48 -0.03 3.46
N GLY A 147 -5.81 0.67 4.55
CA GLY A 147 -5.03 0.66 5.80
C GLY A 147 -4.88 -0.72 6.44
N GLN A 148 -5.80 -1.65 6.21
CA GLN A 148 -5.68 -3.03 6.68
C GLN A 148 -4.50 -3.77 6.03
N ALA A 149 -4.20 -3.47 4.78
CA ALA A 149 -3.19 -4.18 4.00
C ALA A 149 -1.81 -3.51 4.02
N THR A 150 -1.69 -2.30 4.59
CA THR A 150 -0.44 -1.51 4.57
C THR A 150 0.48 -1.80 5.74
N LEU A 151 0.11 -2.70 6.66
CA LEU A 151 0.87 -2.93 7.88
C LEU A 151 2.24 -3.54 7.59
N ASP A 152 2.31 -4.79 7.16
CA ASP A 152 3.54 -5.44 6.74
C ASP A 152 3.27 -6.65 5.85
N LEU A 153 4.21 -6.94 4.95
CA LEU A 153 4.18 -8.08 4.04
C LEU A 153 4.88 -9.27 4.71
N LEU A 154 4.09 -10.25 5.14
CA LEU A 154 4.58 -11.47 5.77
C LEU A 154 4.38 -12.66 4.84
N ASP A 155 5.48 -13.40 4.61
CA ASP A 155 5.51 -14.66 3.85
C ASP A 155 4.92 -14.57 2.43
N VAL A 156 5.25 -13.50 1.72
CA VAL A 156 4.78 -13.26 0.36
C VAL A 156 5.50 -14.17 -0.63
N ASP A 157 4.74 -14.83 -1.50
CA ASP A 157 5.25 -15.50 -2.69
C ASP A 157 5.44 -14.51 -3.84
N ARG A 158 4.42 -13.69 -4.10
CA ARG A 158 4.47 -12.61 -5.09
C ARG A 158 3.41 -11.55 -4.86
N ILE A 159 3.65 -10.37 -5.43
CA ILE A 159 2.66 -9.29 -5.55
C ILE A 159 2.40 -9.07 -7.04
N GLU A 160 1.15 -9.09 -7.42
CA GLU A 160 0.67 -8.81 -8.77
C GLU A 160 -0.05 -7.46 -8.76
N VAL A 161 0.42 -6.48 -9.54
CA VAL A 161 -0.26 -5.19 -9.70
C VAL A 161 -0.98 -5.20 -11.05
N LEU A 162 -2.31 -5.34 -11.01
CA LEU A 162 -3.19 -5.31 -12.17
C LEU A 162 -3.63 -3.86 -12.41
N ARG A 163 -3.37 -3.35 -13.58
CA ARG A 163 -3.60 -1.94 -13.93
C ARG A 163 -4.88 -1.78 -14.75
N GLY A 164 -5.56 -0.62 -14.58
CA GLY A 164 -6.86 -0.34 -15.17
C GLY A 164 -8.00 -1.11 -14.51
N PRO A 165 -9.25 -0.91 -14.96
CA PRO A 165 -10.44 -1.49 -14.34
C PRO A 165 -10.42 -3.02 -14.34
N GLN A 166 -10.59 -3.63 -13.17
CA GLN A 166 -10.62 -5.08 -12.94
C GLN A 166 -11.94 -5.52 -12.28
N GLY A 167 -12.99 -4.73 -12.41
CA GLY A 167 -14.26 -4.91 -11.71
C GLY A 167 -14.94 -6.27 -11.96
N THR A 168 -14.74 -6.87 -13.13
CA THR A 168 -15.36 -8.16 -13.48
C THR A 168 -15.01 -9.26 -12.48
N LEU A 169 -13.74 -9.50 -12.23
CA LEU A 169 -13.26 -10.62 -11.40
C LEU A 169 -12.92 -10.23 -9.97
N PHE A 170 -12.60 -8.95 -9.72
CA PHE A 170 -12.17 -8.49 -8.39
C PHE A 170 -13.23 -7.63 -7.69
N GLY A 171 -14.32 -7.32 -8.38
CA GLY A 171 -15.48 -6.66 -7.84
C GLY A 171 -15.40 -5.13 -7.83
N LYS A 172 -16.34 -4.50 -7.12
CA LYS A 172 -16.32 -3.07 -6.89
C LYS A 172 -14.99 -2.67 -6.24
N ASN A 173 -14.61 -1.40 -6.31
CA ASN A 173 -13.36 -0.89 -5.73
C ASN A 173 -12.08 -1.30 -6.50
N ALA A 174 -12.26 -1.89 -7.68
CA ALA A 174 -11.19 -2.16 -8.63
C ALA A 174 -11.36 -1.31 -9.90
N SER A 175 -11.86 -0.06 -9.77
CA SER A 175 -12.08 0.85 -10.91
C SER A 175 -10.77 1.39 -11.49
N ALA A 176 -9.70 1.47 -10.69
CA ALA A 176 -8.38 1.92 -11.12
C ALA A 176 -7.36 0.76 -11.23
N GLY A 177 -7.51 -0.28 -10.43
CA GLY A 177 -6.60 -1.42 -10.42
C GLY A 177 -6.74 -2.31 -9.20
N VAL A 178 -5.86 -3.33 -9.15
CA VAL A 178 -5.79 -4.29 -8.04
C VAL A 178 -4.34 -4.53 -7.64
N VAL A 179 -4.08 -4.56 -6.35
CA VAL A 179 -2.86 -5.13 -5.77
C VAL A 179 -3.22 -6.49 -5.19
N ASN A 180 -2.83 -7.55 -5.89
CA ASN A 180 -3.10 -8.93 -5.52
C ASN A 180 -1.83 -9.53 -4.88
N ILE A 181 -1.91 -9.87 -3.61
CA ILE A 181 -0.82 -10.46 -2.82
C ILE A 181 -1.11 -11.93 -2.68
N VAL A 182 -0.19 -12.75 -3.13
CA VAL A 182 -0.21 -14.20 -2.96
C VAL A 182 0.84 -14.56 -1.92
N THR A 183 0.44 -15.21 -0.83
CA THR A 183 1.37 -15.68 0.19
C THR A 183 1.75 -17.13 -0.05
N LYS A 184 2.89 -17.57 0.48
CA LYS A 184 3.40 -18.93 0.24
C LYS A 184 2.41 -19.98 0.72
N ASN A 185 2.23 -21.00 -0.07
CA ASN A 185 1.48 -22.19 0.31
C ASN A 185 2.34 -23.19 1.09
N PRO A 186 1.75 -24.07 1.89
CA PRO A 186 2.45 -25.19 2.50
C PRO A 186 3.13 -26.05 1.45
N THR A 187 4.31 -26.60 1.79
CA THR A 187 5.07 -27.52 0.93
C THR A 187 5.06 -28.92 1.51
N SER A 188 5.18 -29.94 0.66
CA SER A 188 5.34 -31.31 1.12
C SER A 188 6.73 -31.57 1.73
N GLU A 189 7.75 -30.91 1.20
CA GLU A 189 9.11 -30.97 1.72
C GLU A 189 9.28 -30.07 2.94
N THR A 190 10.00 -30.56 3.95
CA THR A 190 10.34 -29.72 5.11
C THR A 190 11.31 -28.65 4.69
N SER A 191 10.95 -27.42 4.94
CA SER A 191 11.74 -26.24 4.60
C SER A 191 11.52 -25.14 5.64
N GLY A 192 12.45 -24.22 5.73
CA GLY A 192 12.31 -23.07 6.61
C GLY A 192 13.29 -21.95 6.28
N TYR A 193 13.14 -20.82 6.94
CA TYR A 193 14.08 -19.72 6.79
C TYR A 193 14.17 -18.87 8.06
N ILE A 194 15.32 -18.24 8.21
CA ILE A 194 15.56 -17.13 9.13
C ILE A 194 16.06 -15.97 8.30
N ASP A 195 15.46 -14.80 8.45
CA ASP A 195 15.86 -13.55 7.81
C ASP A 195 16.01 -12.48 8.88
N ALA A 196 17.20 -11.92 9.04
CA ALA A 196 17.53 -10.88 10.01
C ALA A 196 18.04 -9.63 9.28
N TYR A 197 17.57 -8.46 9.69
CA TYR A 197 17.92 -7.17 9.12
C TYR A 197 18.17 -6.14 10.21
N ALA A 198 19.24 -5.35 10.06
CA ALA A 198 19.53 -4.23 10.95
C ALA A 198 20.11 -3.06 10.14
N THR A 199 19.84 -1.82 10.57
CA THR A 199 20.30 -0.61 9.92
C THR A 199 21.05 0.34 10.85
N SER A 200 21.82 1.26 10.26
CA SER A 200 22.58 2.28 10.97
C SER A 200 21.71 3.30 11.72
N ASP A 201 20.45 3.40 11.36
CA ASP A 201 19.44 4.31 11.93
C ASP A 201 18.43 3.56 12.81
N SER A 202 18.86 2.48 13.46
CA SER A 202 18.14 1.74 14.52
C SER A 202 16.95 0.88 14.06
N GLU A 203 16.75 0.59 12.76
CA GLU A 203 15.78 -0.41 12.35
C GLU A 203 16.34 -1.82 12.58
N GLN A 204 15.53 -2.71 13.16
CA GLN A 204 15.83 -4.11 13.36
C GLN A 204 14.62 -4.96 13.02
N ARG A 205 14.84 -6.07 12.30
CA ARG A 205 13.75 -6.95 11.91
C ARG A 205 14.22 -8.40 11.81
N ILE A 206 13.35 -9.31 12.26
CA ILE A 206 13.55 -10.74 12.14
C ILE A 206 12.27 -11.34 11.54
N LYS A 207 12.42 -12.18 10.50
CA LYS A 207 11.38 -13.02 9.95
C LYS A 207 11.78 -14.47 10.06
N LEU A 208 10.84 -15.32 10.40
CA LEU A 208 10.99 -16.77 10.51
C LEU A 208 9.90 -17.44 9.70
N GLY A 209 10.20 -18.57 9.09
CA GLY A 209 9.21 -19.39 8.42
C GLY A 209 9.60 -20.86 8.46
N ALA A 210 8.59 -21.72 8.53
CA ALA A 210 8.73 -23.17 8.41
C ALA A 210 7.54 -23.75 7.67
N SER A 211 7.79 -24.72 6.80
CA SER A 211 6.78 -25.41 6.02
C SER A 211 7.12 -26.89 5.94
N GLY A 212 6.11 -27.75 5.81
CA GLY A 212 6.32 -29.19 5.66
C GLY A 212 5.05 -30.01 5.85
N THR A 213 5.20 -31.33 5.68
CA THR A 213 4.16 -32.32 5.89
C THR A 213 4.01 -32.66 7.37
N LEU A 214 2.80 -32.52 7.90
CA LEU A 214 2.43 -32.96 9.25
C LEU A 214 1.86 -34.39 9.24
N ILE A 215 1.06 -34.74 8.23
CA ILE A 215 0.52 -36.09 8.02
C ILE A 215 0.81 -36.46 6.55
N PRO A 216 1.60 -37.49 6.28
CA PRO A 216 1.93 -37.90 4.92
C PRO A 216 0.70 -37.96 4.01
N GLU A 217 0.80 -37.39 2.82
CA GLU A 217 -0.22 -37.33 1.77
C GLU A 217 -1.54 -36.60 2.14
N LYS A 218 -1.70 -36.15 3.39
CA LYS A 218 -2.96 -35.59 3.88
C LYS A 218 -2.89 -34.18 4.43
N LEU A 219 -1.84 -33.81 5.17
CA LEU A 219 -1.80 -32.53 5.84
C LEU A 219 -0.44 -31.88 5.73
N THR A 220 -0.39 -30.73 5.10
CA THR A 220 0.78 -29.87 5.07
C THR A 220 0.50 -28.57 5.84
N ALA A 221 1.53 -27.94 6.36
CA ALA A 221 1.44 -26.70 7.08
C ALA A 221 2.57 -25.74 6.71
N ASN A 222 2.26 -24.45 6.78
CA ASN A 222 3.23 -23.34 6.73
C ASN A 222 2.98 -22.42 7.92
N VAL A 223 4.03 -22.01 8.61
CA VAL A 223 3.98 -21.02 9.70
C VAL A 223 5.06 -20.00 9.48
N SER A 224 4.72 -18.73 9.60
CA SER A 224 5.65 -17.62 9.51
C SER A 224 5.41 -16.59 10.62
N ALA A 225 6.49 -15.93 11.05
CA ALA A 225 6.46 -14.91 12.08
C ALA A 225 7.39 -13.74 11.74
N LEU A 226 7.04 -12.56 12.26
CA LEU A 226 7.74 -11.30 12.07
C LEU A 226 7.88 -10.59 13.41
N LEU A 227 9.05 -10.02 13.66
CA LEU A 227 9.33 -9.05 14.72
C LEU A 227 10.11 -7.90 14.10
N GLY A 228 9.71 -6.66 14.36
CA GLY A 228 10.39 -5.47 13.85
C GLY A 228 10.31 -4.29 14.81
N ASN A 229 11.37 -3.47 14.78
CA ASN A 229 11.46 -2.20 15.48
C ASN A 229 12.21 -1.20 14.62
N PHE A 230 11.75 0.04 14.63
CA PHE A 230 12.42 1.21 14.07
C PHE A 230 12.15 2.38 15.02
N ASP A 231 13.20 3.01 15.53
CA ASP A 231 13.02 4.09 16.52
C ASP A 231 12.40 5.33 15.89
N GLY A 232 12.72 5.63 14.62
CA GLY A 232 12.23 6.79 13.86
C GLY A 232 13.34 7.57 13.18
N ASN A 233 12.94 8.56 12.35
CA ASN A 233 13.86 9.44 11.63
C ASN A 233 13.45 10.93 11.73
N VAL A 234 12.70 11.28 12.78
CA VAL A 234 12.28 12.63 13.11
C VAL A 234 12.48 12.85 14.60
N ASP A 235 13.16 13.95 14.97
CA ASP A 235 13.42 14.33 16.37
C ASP A 235 12.26 15.14 16.93
N ASN A 236 11.64 14.69 18.02
CA ASN A 236 10.74 15.52 18.80
C ASN A 236 11.50 16.16 19.96
N LEU A 237 11.76 17.46 19.85
CA LEU A 237 12.58 18.22 20.80
C LEU A 237 11.87 18.50 22.14
N THR A 238 10.53 18.41 22.18
CA THR A 238 9.75 18.58 23.41
C THR A 238 9.79 17.33 24.28
N THR A 239 9.66 16.15 23.67
CA THR A 239 9.66 14.87 24.38
C THR A 239 11.04 14.21 24.45
N ASN A 240 12.02 14.74 23.70
CA ASN A 240 13.36 14.18 23.52
C ASN A 240 13.34 12.71 23.04
N GLN A 241 12.47 12.42 22.05
CA GLN A 241 12.27 11.10 21.48
C GLN A 241 12.30 11.16 19.95
N ASP A 242 12.80 10.09 19.34
CA ASP A 242 12.63 9.88 17.90
C ASP A 242 11.19 9.46 17.63
N VAL A 243 10.58 10.02 16.59
CA VAL A 243 9.23 9.73 16.10
C VAL A 243 9.28 9.35 14.61
N ASN A 244 8.16 8.99 14.02
CA ASN A 244 8.07 8.39 12.69
C ASN A 244 8.66 6.96 12.64
N GLY A 245 8.68 6.29 13.77
CA GLY A 245 9.13 4.91 13.95
C GLY A 245 7.98 3.93 14.15
N TYR A 246 8.34 2.64 14.38
CA TYR A 246 7.35 1.59 14.63
C TYR A 246 7.90 0.42 15.44
N LYS A 247 6.99 -0.31 16.09
CA LYS A 247 7.19 -1.67 16.60
C LYS A 247 6.09 -2.55 16.04
N ASN A 248 6.47 -3.69 15.44
CA ASN A 248 5.50 -4.62 14.90
C ASN A 248 5.87 -6.06 15.23
N TYR A 249 4.84 -6.89 15.30
CA TYR A 249 4.96 -8.33 15.39
C TYR A 249 3.72 -8.98 14.79
N GLY A 250 3.91 -10.17 14.26
CA GLY A 250 2.82 -10.90 13.65
C GLY A 250 3.19 -12.31 13.29
N PHE A 251 2.16 -13.07 12.97
CA PHE A 251 2.30 -14.41 12.45
C PHE A 251 1.23 -14.71 11.40
N ARG A 252 1.53 -15.68 10.55
CA ARG A 252 0.58 -16.31 9.64
C ARG A 252 0.80 -17.80 9.64
N THR A 253 -0.29 -18.55 9.59
CA THR A 253 -0.27 -19.99 9.40
C THR A 253 -1.25 -20.40 8.31
N LYS A 254 -0.84 -21.37 7.50
CA LYS A 254 -1.69 -22.04 6.52
C LYS A 254 -1.61 -23.54 6.74
N PHE A 255 -2.75 -24.20 6.61
CA PHE A 255 -2.87 -25.66 6.59
C PHE A 255 -3.60 -26.05 5.32
N GLU A 256 -3.12 -27.08 4.65
CA GLU A 256 -3.80 -27.73 3.53
C GLU A 256 -4.05 -29.19 3.90
N TYR A 257 -5.33 -29.56 3.95
CA TYR A 257 -5.79 -30.91 4.24
C TYR A 257 -6.45 -31.51 3.00
N THR A 258 -5.93 -32.64 2.56
CA THR A 258 -6.40 -33.40 1.38
C THR A 258 -7.08 -34.67 1.85
N PRO A 259 -8.39 -34.61 2.21
CA PRO A 259 -9.13 -35.80 2.66
C PRO A 259 -9.31 -36.85 1.56
N THR A 260 -9.39 -36.41 0.31
CA THR A 260 -9.48 -37.25 -0.90
C THR A 260 -8.67 -36.58 -2.02
N ASP A 261 -8.33 -37.34 -3.07
CA ASP A 261 -7.59 -36.84 -4.24
C ASP A 261 -8.31 -35.69 -4.97
N SER A 262 -9.62 -35.57 -4.77
CA SER A 262 -10.46 -34.56 -5.44
C SER A 262 -10.79 -33.34 -4.56
N LEU A 263 -10.44 -33.34 -3.28
CA LEU A 263 -10.81 -32.26 -2.36
C LEU A 263 -9.60 -31.79 -1.55
N VAL A 264 -9.30 -30.49 -1.65
CA VAL A 264 -8.30 -29.81 -0.80
C VAL A 264 -9.03 -28.78 0.05
N LEU A 265 -8.87 -28.88 1.36
CA LEU A 265 -9.39 -27.93 2.35
C LEU A 265 -8.23 -27.10 2.88
N GLY A 266 -8.31 -25.78 2.72
CA GLY A 266 -7.33 -24.83 3.23
C GLY A 266 -7.86 -24.09 4.43
N PHE A 267 -6.99 -23.88 5.42
CA PHE A 267 -7.23 -22.97 6.54
C PHE A 267 -6.07 -21.99 6.65
N THR A 268 -6.38 -20.70 6.67
CA THR A 268 -5.41 -19.63 6.91
C THR A 268 -5.83 -18.83 8.13
N ALA A 269 -4.88 -18.54 9.03
CA ALA A 269 -5.05 -17.59 10.11
C ALA A 269 -3.86 -16.63 10.15
N ASP A 270 -4.13 -15.35 10.38
CA ASP A 270 -3.10 -14.33 10.52
C ASP A 270 -3.44 -13.33 11.62
N TYR A 271 -2.39 -12.84 12.25
CA TYR A 271 -2.43 -11.76 13.23
C TYR A 271 -1.23 -10.84 12.98
N LEU A 272 -1.45 -9.55 12.90
CA LEU A 272 -0.41 -8.55 12.78
C LEU A 272 -0.75 -7.35 13.65
N HIS A 273 0.18 -6.97 14.52
CA HIS A 273 0.13 -5.79 15.36
C HIS A 273 1.26 -4.85 15.02
N LYS A 274 0.93 -3.56 14.83
CA LYS A 274 1.90 -2.50 14.58
C LYS A 274 1.55 -1.27 15.39
N LYS A 275 2.48 -0.85 16.23
CA LYS A 275 2.40 0.40 16.97
C LYS A 275 3.53 1.31 16.55
N GLY A 276 3.22 2.55 16.21
CA GLY A 276 4.23 3.53 15.80
C GLY A 276 3.81 4.94 16.15
N SER A 277 4.73 5.86 16.01
CA SER A 277 4.38 7.27 15.87
C SER A 277 3.61 7.44 14.56
N ALA A 278 2.55 8.22 14.58
CA ALA A 278 1.84 8.59 13.35
C ALA A 278 2.85 9.25 12.40
N PRO A 279 2.66 9.12 11.07
CA PRO A 279 3.47 9.88 10.12
C PRO A 279 3.38 11.35 10.49
N THR A 280 4.43 11.88 11.11
CA THR A 280 4.42 13.23 11.66
C THR A 280 4.60 14.23 10.53
N GLY A 281 3.66 15.15 10.39
CA GLY A 281 3.78 16.27 9.45
C GLY A 281 4.77 17.28 9.99
N ILE A 282 5.90 17.48 9.32
CA ILE A 282 6.96 18.39 9.73
C ILE A 282 6.80 19.74 9.03
N VAL A 283 6.89 20.83 9.79
CA VAL A 283 6.81 22.20 9.25
C VAL A 283 8.04 22.49 8.40
N VAL A 284 7.85 22.68 7.09
CA VAL A 284 8.94 22.96 6.13
C VAL A 284 8.94 24.39 5.63
N LYS A 285 7.84 25.11 5.78
CA LYS A 285 7.71 26.54 5.47
C LYS A 285 6.65 27.17 6.36
N ASN A 286 6.88 28.38 6.79
CA ASN A 286 5.94 29.17 7.57
C ASN A 286 6.11 30.66 7.22
N THR A 287 5.00 31.40 7.13
CA THR A 287 4.98 32.83 6.82
C THR A 287 4.48 33.69 7.99
N ASP A 288 4.15 33.08 9.14
CA ASP A 288 3.68 33.74 10.33
C ASP A 288 4.80 33.83 11.39
N ALA A 289 5.22 35.05 11.74
CA ALA A 289 6.29 35.26 12.69
C ALA A 289 5.94 34.80 14.14
N ASN A 290 4.66 34.88 14.54
CA ASN A 290 4.22 34.40 15.85
C ASN A 290 4.27 32.87 15.91
N TYR A 291 3.90 32.22 14.80
CA TYR A 291 4.02 30.76 14.71
C TYR A 291 5.48 30.31 14.67
N ALA A 292 6.35 31.04 13.95
CA ALA A 292 7.81 30.79 13.98
C ALA A 292 8.41 30.89 15.37
N ALA A 293 7.98 31.86 16.16
CA ALA A 293 8.40 32.01 17.55
C ALA A 293 7.89 30.86 18.44
N ALA A 294 6.65 30.40 18.25
CA ALA A 294 6.07 29.29 18.99
C ALA A 294 6.69 27.93 18.60
N LEU A 295 7.20 27.81 17.36
CA LEU A 295 7.86 26.60 16.85
C LEU A 295 9.33 26.49 17.36
N SER A 296 9.91 27.57 17.93
CA SER A 296 11.30 27.54 18.40
C SER A 296 11.55 26.41 19.41
N PRO A 297 12.71 25.69 19.32
CA PRO A 297 13.91 26.01 18.53
C PRO A 297 13.89 25.45 17.09
N VAL A 298 12.83 24.83 16.64
CA VAL A 298 12.72 24.28 15.27
C VAL A 298 12.66 25.42 14.27
N VAL A 299 13.47 25.31 13.21
CA VAL A 299 13.48 26.22 12.07
C VAL A 299 12.90 25.53 10.86
N ALA A 300 11.81 26.08 10.31
CA ALA A 300 11.17 25.54 9.10
C ALA A 300 12.14 25.59 7.91
N SER A 301 12.39 24.45 7.28
CA SER A 301 13.21 24.31 6.08
C SER A 301 12.76 23.09 5.25
N PRO A 302 13.03 23.04 3.94
CA PRO A 302 12.63 21.88 3.10
C PRO A 302 13.18 20.54 3.59
N THR A 303 14.28 20.54 4.32
CA THR A 303 14.94 19.34 4.86
C THR A 303 14.75 19.16 6.37
N ASN A 304 13.87 19.97 7.00
CA ASN A 304 13.61 19.87 8.43
C ASN A 304 13.09 18.46 8.81
N ARG A 305 13.64 17.89 9.87
CA ARG A 305 13.27 16.58 10.46
C ARG A 305 13.04 16.70 11.98
N SER A 306 12.75 17.90 12.48
CA SER A 306 12.49 18.11 13.90
C SER A 306 11.10 18.70 14.11
N THR A 307 10.47 18.34 15.21
CA THR A 307 9.18 18.87 15.68
C THR A 307 9.26 19.24 17.16
N VAL A 308 8.28 20.02 17.63
CA VAL A 308 8.09 20.35 19.06
C VAL A 308 6.71 19.92 19.57
N GLU A 309 6.09 18.93 18.95
CA GLU A 309 4.79 18.40 19.35
C GLU A 309 4.77 18.01 20.83
N ASN A 310 3.72 18.44 21.57
CA ASN A 310 3.54 18.08 22.98
C ASN A 310 2.65 16.84 23.16
N THR A 311 1.81 16.54 22.20
CA THR A 311 1.03 15.30 22.12
C THR A 311 1.78 14.30 21.26
N GLN A 312 2.27 13.20 21.86
CA GLN A 312 2.97 12.19 21.08
C GLN A 312 2.01 11.50 20.10
N ALA A 313 2.05 11.95 18.85
CA ALA A 313 1.28 11.36 17.77
C ALA A 313 1.65 9.88 17.60
N SER A 314 0.65 9.01 17.56
CA SER A 314 0.85 7.56 17.47
C SER A 314 -0.29 6.85 16.76
N THR A 315 0.02 5.68 16.21
CA THR A 315 -0.96 4.71 15.72
C THR A 315 -0.74 3.37 16.40
N ASP A 316 -1.82 2.66 16.68
CA ASP A 316 -1.82 1.32 17.22
C ASP A 316 -2.81 0.48 16.40
N ASP A 317 -2.27 -0.41 15.56
CA ASP A 317 -3.01 -1.19 14.59
C ASP A 317 -2.96 -2.68 14.92
N THR A 318 -4.11 -3.33 14.90
CA THR A 318 -4.23 -4.79 14.94
C THR A 318 -5.07 -5.25 13.77
N ASN A 319 -4.51 -6.08 12.90
CA ASN A 319 -5.21 -6.76 11.82
C ASN A 319 -5.14 -8.26 12.02
N GLN A 320 -6.30 -8.92 12.03
CA GLN A 320 -6.40 -10.35 12.24
C GLN A 320 -7.50 -10.95 11.37
N GLY A 321 -7.36 -12.21 11.02
CA GLY A 321 -8.38 -12.89 10.27
C GLY A 321 -8.17 -14.37 10.13
N VAL A 322 -9.24 -15.01 9.68
CA VAL A 322 -9.26 -16.42 9.30
C VAL A 322 -9.91 -16.56 7.93
N ALA A 323 -9.44 -17.52 7.15
CA ALA A 323 -10.05 -17.91 5.89
C ALA A 323 -10.10 -19.44 5.78
N LEU A 324 -11.20 -19.94 5.25
CA LEU A 324 -11.41 -21.34 4.89
C LEU A 324 -11.55 -21.41 3.38
N THR A 325 -10.82 -22.30 2.75
CA THR A 325 -10.96 -22.61 1.34
C THR A 325 -11.34 -24.06 1.15
N ALA A 326 -12.21 -24.34 0.17
CA ALA A 326 -12.51 -25.68 -0.28
C ALA A 326 -12.36 -25.71 -1.80
N ASP A 327 -11.37 -26.42 -2.27
CA ASP A 327 -11.07 -26.62 -3.68
C ASP A 327 -11.48 -28.04 -4.06
N TRP A 328 -12.55 -28.19 -4.83
CA TRP A 328 -13.12 -29.46 -5.18
C TRP A 328 -13.04 -29.71 -6.68
N THR A 329 -12.23 -30.67 -7.05
CA THR A 329 -12.14 -31.20 -8.42
C THR A 329 -13.29 -32.16 -8.68
N LEU A 330 -14.25 -31.74 -9.50
CA LEU A 330 -15.35 -32.53 -10.02
C LEU A 330 -14.91 -33.18 -11.34
N THR A 331 -15.79 -34.02 -11.97
CA THR A 331 -15.44 -34.72 -13.20
C THR A 331 -14.92 -33.82 -14.32
N ASN A 332 -15.56 -32.66 -14.55
CA ASN A 332 -15.20 -31.73 -15.64
C ASN A 332 -14.97 -30.31 -15.17
N HIS A 333 -15.09 -30.04 -13.86
CA HIS A 333 -15.03 -28.70 -13.33
C HIS A 333 -14.26 -28.66 -12.00
N GLN A 334 -13.71 -27.52 -11.67
CA GLN A 334 -13.20 -27.22 -10.35
C GLN A 334 -14.14 -26.21 -9.69
N LEU A 335 -14.57 -26.51 -8.46
CA LEU A 335 -15.36 -25.64 -7.61
C LEU A 335 -14.49 -25.14 -6.48
N LEU A 336 -14.35 -23.81 -6.35
CA LEU A 336 -13.60 -23.18 -5.26
C LEU A 336 -14.55 -22.36 -4.40
N SER A 337 -14.53 -22.58 -3.09
CA SER A 337 -15.21 -21.77 -2.08
C SER A 337 -14.19 -21.10 -1.20
N ILE A 338 -14.35 -19.78 -0.93
CA ILE A 338 -13.52 -19.00 -0.01
C ILE A 338 -14.45 -18.30 0.97
N THR A 339 -14.35 -18.68 2.25
CA THR A 339 -15.08 -18.04 3.35
C THR A 339 -14.08 -17.33 4.24
N ALA A 340 -14.24 -16.03 4.49
CA ALA A 340 -13.29 -15.28 5.31
C ALA A 340 -13.99 -14.38 6.33
N PHE A 341 -13.38 -14.28 7.50
CA PHE A 341 -13.69 -13.29 8.52
C PHE A 341 -12.44 -12.50 8.88
N ARG A 342 -12.54 -11.16 8.90
CA ARG A 342 -11.44 -10.26 9.25
C ARG A 342 -11.87 -9.21 10.24
N GLN A 343 -10.94 -8.79 11.08
CA GLN A 343 -11.11 -7.65 11.97
C GLN A 343 -9.86 -6.77 11.92
N TRP A 344 -10.09 -5.48 11.81
CA TRP A 344 -9.05 -4.46 11.95
C TRP A 344 -9.43 -3.46 13.03
N LYS A 345 -8.52 -3.23 13.96
CA LYS A 345 -8.61 -2.18 14.96
C LYS A 345 -7.50 -1.18 14.74
N ASN A 346 -7.82 0.09 14.82
CA ASN A 346 -6.84 1.17 14.75
C ASN A 346 -7.16 2.18 15.85
N THR A 347 -6.16 2.56 16.62
CA THR A 347 -6.20 3.71 17.52
C THR A 347 -5.19 4.72 17.02
N GLN A 348 -5.61 5.98 16.92
CA GLN A 348 -4.74 7.08 16.50
C GLN A 348 -4.78 8.21 17.50
N ILE A 349 -3.62 8.74 17.84
CA ILE A 349 -3.45 9.98 18.60
C ILE A 349 -2.73 10.96 17.67
N GLY A 350 -3.21 12.20 17.57
CA GLY A 350 -2.65 13.21 16.70
C GLY A 350 -2.42 14.53 17.42
N ASP A 351 -1.37 15.23 17.03
CA ASP A 351 -1.09 16.61 17.38
C ASP A 351 -1.33 17.47 16.13
N SER A 352 -2.43 18.22 16.13
CA SER A 352 -2.84 18.98 14.93
C SER A 352 -2.27 20.39 14.89
N ASP A 353 -1.74 20.92 16.00
CA ASP A 353 -1.11 22.24 16.06
C ASP A 353 0.40 22.20 15.86
N GLN A 354 1.06 21.08 16.18
CA GLN A 354 2.49 20.82 16.04
C GLN A 354 3.36 21.77 16.90
N LEU A 355 2.85 22.20 18.04
CA LEU A 355 3.52 23.13 18.97
C LEU A 355 3.78 22.47 20.33
N ALA A 356 4.75 23.01 21.07
CA ALA A 356 5.08 22.57 22.43
C ALA A 356 4.01 22.95 23.47
N ALA A 357 3.22 24.02 23.19
CA ALA A 357 2.15 24.48 24.05
C ALA A 357 1.21 25.42 23.29
N PRO A 358 -0.06 25.56 23.71
CA PRO A 358 -0.93 26.58 23.17
C PRO A 358 -0.38 27.99 23.52
N THR A 359 -0.62 28.93 22.62
CA THR A 359 -0.24 30.34 22.81
C THR A 359 -1.48 31.24 22.69
N PRO A 360 -1.43 32.52 23.04
CA PRO A 360 -2.55 33.43 22.82
C PRO A 360 -3.02 33.50 21.36
N ASN A 361 -2.14 33.18 20.39
CA ASN A 361 -2.43 33.23 18.96
C ASN A 361 -2.79 31.87 18.33
N PHE A 362 -2.39 30.78 18.98
CA PHE A 362 -2.55 29.41 18.43
C PHE A 362 -3.08 28.47 19.50
N ALA A 363 -4.18 27.81 19.20
CA ALA A 363 -4.75 26.80 20.06
C ALA A 363 -3.89 25.51 20.01
N GLY A 364 -3.75 24.84 21.16
CA GLY A 364 -3.30 23.46 21.23
C GLY A 364 -4.44 22.54 20.80
N ILE A 365 -4.19 21.54 19.94
CA ILE A 365 -5.22 20.65 19.40
C ILE A 365 -4.73 19.21 19.44
N ALA A 366 -5.36 18.42 20.31
CA ALA A 366 -5.12 16.98 20.46
C ALA A 366 -6.30 16.17 19.90
N ASP A 367 -6.00 15.14 19.14
CA ASP A 367 -6.95 14.23 18.52
C ASP A 367 -6.80 12.80 19.04
N LEU A 368 -7.93 12.09 19.23
CA LEU A 368 -7.98 10.68 19.54
C LEU A 368 -9.04 10.01 18.68
N GLY A 369 -8.66 9.02 17.89
CA GLY A 369 -9.56 8.24 17.04
C GLY A 369 -9.46 6.74 17.33
N HIS A 370 -10.59 6.04 17.23
CA HIS A 370 -10.68 4.58 17.30
C HIS A 370 -11.49 4.07 16.13
N VAL A 371 -11.01 3.01 15.49
CA VAL A 371 -11.68 2.27 14.42
C VAL A 371 -11.77 0.81 14.83
N ASN A 372 -12.93 0.20 14.63
CA ASN A 372 -13.13 -1.25 14.70
C ASN A 372 -13.90 -1.68 13.46
N SER A 373 -13.19 -2.24 12.50
CA SER A 373 -13.74 -2.71 11.23
C SER A 373 -13.83 -4.23 11.25
N LYS A 374 -15.02 -4.77 10.94
CA LYS A 374 -15.28 -6.20 10.84
C LYS A 374 -15.82 -6.52 9.46
N GLN A 375 -15.30 -7.58 8.85
CA GLN A 375 -15.66 -8.03 7.52
C GLN A 375 -15.93 -9.52 7.53
N PHE A 376 -17.01 -9.92 6.90
CA PHE A 376 -17.30 -11.28 6.48
C PHE A 376 -17.40 -11.30 4.95
N SER A 377 -16.84 -12.32 4.30
CA SER A 377 -16.98 -12.52 2.85
C SER A 377 -17.08 -14.00 2.50
N GLN A 378 -17.84 -14.26 1.45
CA GLN A 378 -18.02 -15.58 0.83
C GLN A 378 -17.91 -15.43 -0.68
N GLU A 379 -17.04 -16.23 -1.30
CA GLU A 379 -16.95 -16.34 -2.75
C GLU A 379 -17.04 -17.82 -3.15
N ILE A 380 -17.83 -18.12 -4.16
CA ILE A 380 -17.92 -19.45 -4.77
C ILE A 380 -17.66 -19.28 -6.25
N ARG A 381 -16.72 -20.05 -6.80
CA ARG A 381 -16.32 -20.01 -8.21
C ARG A 381 -16.33 -21.41 -8.81
N ILE A 382 -16.68 -21.46 -10.07
CA ILE A 382 -16.59 -22.68 -10.89
C ILE A 382 -15.80 -22.37 -12.16
N LYS A 383 -14.93 -23.29 -12.56
CA LYS A 383 -14.19 -23.25 -13.84
C LYS A 383 -14.11 -24.65 -14.44
N PRO A 384 -14.03 -24.80 -15.78
CA PRO A 384 -13.77 -26.08 -16.41
C PRO A 384 -12.33 -26.56 -16.13
N LEU A 385 -12.11 -27.87 -16.14
CA LEU A 385 -10.77 -28.47 -16.02
C LEU A 385 -10.06 -28.53 -17.37
N ASP A 386 -10.81 -28.80 -18.43
CA ASP A 386 -10.27 -28.94 -19.79
C ASP A 386 -10.40 -27.62 -20.55
N HIS A 387 -9.38 -27.33 -21.37
CA HIS A 387 -9.38 -26.21 -22.29
C HIS A 387 -10.09 -26.62 -23.60
N GLY A 388 -11.26 -26.01 -23.83
CA GLY A 388 -12.04 -26.23 -25.03
C GLY A 388 -12.15 -24.97 -25.91
N PHE A 389 -13.19 -24.92 -26.73
CA PHE A 389 -13.56 -23.71 -27.47
C PHE A 389 -13.85 -22.54 -26.54
N PHE A 390 -14.34 -22.82 -25.33
CA PHE A 390 -14.74 -21.83 -24.34
C PHE A 390 -14.22 -22.18 -22.94
N ASP A 391 -13.25 -21.41 -22.47
CA ASP A 391 -12.75 -21.46 -21.09
C ASP A 391 -13.44 -20.35 -20.30
N TYR A 392 -13.85 -20.63 -19.05
CA TYR A 392 -14.52 -19.62 -18.24
C TYR A 392 -14.19 -19.73 -16.74
N VAL A 393 -14.45 -18.68 -16.02
CA VAL A 393 -14.67 -18.67 -14.58
C VAL A 393 -15.98 -17.94 -14.31
N ALA A 394 -16.84 -18.52 -13.49
CA ALA A 394 -18.09 -17.90 -13.06
C ALA A 394 -18.23 -18.02 -11.55
N GLY A 395 -18.91 -17.09 -10.90
CA GLY A 395 -19.03 -17.13 -9.45
C GLY A 395 -20.08 -16.20 -8.86
N LEU A 396 -20.31 -16.43 -7.58
CA LEU A 396 -21.12 -15.61 -6.70
C LEU A 396 -20.26 -15.04 -5.58
N TYR A 397 -20.53 -13.81 -5.21
CA TYR A 397 -19.83 -13.13 -4.14
C TYR A 397 -20.80 -12.45 -3.18
N PHE A 398 -20.48 -12.56 -1.90
CA PHE A 398 -21.16 -11.85 -0.82
C PHE A 398 -20.13 -11.24 0.13
N SER A 399 -20.36 -10.01 0.59
CA SER A 399 -19.62 -9.46 1.72
C SER A 399 -20.48 -8.53 2.57
N LYS A 400 -20.17 -8.51 3.87
CA LYS A 400 -20.71 -7.57 4.82
C LYS A 400 -19.58 -6.94 5.61
N ASN A 401 -19.53 -5.60 5.60
CA ASN A 401 -18.52 -4.82 6.32
C ASN A 401 -19.24 -3.90 7.31
N LYS A 402 -18.78 -3.92 8.55
CA LYS A 402 -19.22 -2.99 9.60
C LYS A 402 -18.02 -2.23 10.12
N ASN A 403 -18.10 -0.89 10.10
CA ASN A 403 -17.09 -0.01 10.67
C ASN A 403 -17.72 0.77 11.83
N ASP A 404 -17.18 0.62 13.02
CA ASP A 404 -17.52 1.42 14.20
C ASP A 404 -16.35 2.37 14.47
N GLU A 405 -16.60 3.68 14.45
CA GLU A 405 -15.57 4.69 14.67
C GLU A 405 -15.97 5.67 15.78
N THR A 406 -14.99 6.06 16.56
CA THR A 406 -15.08 7.16 17.52
C THR A 406 -13.96 8.13 17.27
N TYR A 407 -14.25 9.41 17.20
CA TYR A 407 -13.23 10.45 17.08
C TYR A 407 -13.54 11.58 18.04
N GLN A 408 -12.53 12.02 18.76
CA GLN A 408 -12.63 13.14 19.67
C GLN A 408 -11.49 14.13 19.45
N ARG A 409 -11.77 15.39 19.65
CA ARG A 409 -10.84 16.52 19.60
C ARG A 409 -10.97 17.36 20.83
N GLU A 410 -9.86 17.69 21.44
CA GLU A 410 -9.73 18.68 22.48
C GLU A 410 -8.93 19.87 21.94
N SER A 411 -9.40 21.07 22.21
CA SER A 411 -8.72 22.30 21.83
C SER A 411 -8.59 23.23 23.02
N THR A 412 -7.37 23.50 23.44
CA THR A 412 -7.04 24.49 24.45
C THR A 412 -6.67 25.81 23.77
N TRP A 413 -7.44 26.87 24.00
CA TRP A 413 -7.26 28.15 23.34
C TRP A 413 -7.38 29.32 24.31
N TYR A 414 -6.71 30.46 24.01
CA TYR A 414 -6.75 31.64 24.84
C TYR A 414 -7.98 32.47 24.55
N ASN A 415 -8.78 32.74 25.59
CA ASN A 415 -9.96 33.60 25.52
C ASN A 415 -9.62 35.00 26.01
N ASN A 416 -9.52 35.94 25.09
CA ASN A 416 -9.18 37.33 25.39
C ASN A 416 -10.20 38.00 26.30
N ALA A 417 -11.48 37.63 26.28
CA ALA A 417 -12.52 38.21 27.12
C ALA A 417 -12.40 37.81 28.60
N SER A 418 -11.99 36.58 28.86
CA SER A 418 -11.76 36.06 30.22
C SER A 418 -10.29 36.14 30.65
N ASN A 419 -9.38 36.55 29.76
CA ASN A 419 -7.93 36.57 29.96
C ASN A 419 -7.40 35.21 30.51
N ALA A 420 -7.90 34.09 29.96
CA ALA A 420 -7.59 32.74 30.42
C ALA A 420 -7.63 31.71 29.27
N TYR A 421 -6.89 30.62 29.44
CA TYR A 421 -7.05 29.46 28.59
C TYR A 421 -8.34 28.72 28.92
N VAL A 422 -9.08 28.34 27.91
CA VAL A 422 -10.32 27.54 27.97
C VAL A 422 -10.21 26.34 27.04
N VAL A 423 -11.00 25.31 27.35
CA VAL A 423 -11.00 24.07 26.60
C VAL A 423 -12.34 23.88 25.91
N ASP A 424 -12.29 23.68 24.58
CA ASP A 424 -13.40 23.11 23.83
C ASP A 424 -13.17 21.64 23.58
N PHE A 425 -14.25 20.87 23.57
CA PHE A 425 -14.25 19.43 23.35
C PHE A 425 -15.35 19.04 22.38
N GLY A 426 -15.02 18.09 21.50
CA GLY A 426 -15.99 17.44 20.63
C GLY A 426 -15.71 15.95 20.53
N LYS A 427 -16.78 15.14 20.58
CA LYS A 427 -16.73 13.69 20.39
C LYS A 427 -17.79 13.28 19.39
N ALA A 428 -17.39 12.61 18.31
CA ALA A 428 -18.29 11.97 17.37
C ALA A 428 -18.20 10.46 17.49
N ILE A 429 -19.33 9.81 17.42
CA ILE A 429 -19.48 8.35 17.30
C ILE A 429 -20.24 8.14 16.00
N TYR A 430 -19.70 7.31 15.13
CA TYR A 430 -20.33 7.02 13.86
C TYR A 430 -20.01 5.60 13.40
N ASN A 431 -20.92 5.02 12.66
CA ASN A 431 -20.77 3.71 12.08
C ASN A 431 -21.22 3.69 10.62
N THR A 432 -20.76 2.68 9.88
CA THR A 432 -21.23 2.36 8.55
C THR A 432 -21.40 0.86 8.40
N ASP A 433 -22.50 0.45 7.79
CA ASP A 433 -22.76 -0.91 7.35
C ASP A 433 -22.83 -0.96 5.83
N SER A 434 -21.97 -1.80 5.20
CA SER A 434 -21.95 -2.02 3.76
C SER A 434 -22.18 -3.50 3.46
N THR A 435 -23.19 -3.81 2.65
CA THR A 435 -23.48 -5.15 2.18
C THR A 435 -23.36 -5.20 0.64
N ASN A 436 -22.69 -6.21 0.13
CA ASN A 436 -22.47 -6.39 -1.29
C ASN A 436 -22.86 -7.80 -1.73
N TYR A 437 -23.64 -7.89 -2.81
CA TYR A 437 -23.98 -9.13 -3.51
C TYR A 437 -23.55 -9.01 -4.96
N ALA A 438 -22.96 -10.06 -5.51
CA ALA A 438 -22.62 -10.04 -6.93
C ALA A 438 -22.66 -11.41 -7.57
N ALA A 439 -23.00 -11.41 -8.87
CA ALA A 439 -22.81 -12.53 -9.77
C ALA A 439 -21.87 -12.09 -10.90
N PHE A 440 -20.91 -12.93 -11.24
CA PHE A 440 -19.91 -12.60 -12.25
C PHE A 440 -19.52 -13.82 -13.08
N GLY A 441 -19.02 -13.54 -14.28
CA GLY A 441 -18.40 -14.53 -15.13
C GLY A 441 -17.50 -13.86 -16.16
N GLU A 442 -16.42 -14.54 -16.50
CA GLU A 442 -15.50 -14.15 -17.56
C GLU A 442 -15.03 -15.39 -18.29
N GLY A 443 -15.03 -15.33 -19.61
CA GLY A 443 -14.60 -16.45 -20.44
C GLY A 443 -13.75 -16.00 -21.61
N THR A 444 -13.01 -16.96 -22.14
CA THR A 444 -12.17 -16.84 -23.34
C THR A 444 -12.67 -17.79 -24.40
N PHE A 445 -13.03 -17.24 -25.55
CA PHE A 445 -13.44 -18.00 -26.75
C PHE A 445 -12.22 -18.21 -27.65
N HIS A 446 -11.89 -19.45 -27.95
CA HIS A 446 -10.76 -19.86 -28.79
C HIS A 446 -11.24 -20.09 -30.24
N PHE A 447 -11.27 -19.04 -31.06
CA PHE A 447 -11.71 -19.14 -32.46
C PHE A 447 -10.70 -19.88 -33.35
N THR A 448 -9.42 -19.71 -33.05
CA THR A 448 -8.30 -20.43 -33.66
C THR A 448 -7.21 -20.65 -32.62
N ASN A 449 -6.16 -21.39 -32.96
CA ASN A 449 -4.98 -21.55 -32.10
C ASN A 449 -4.25 -20.22 -31.81
N ARG A 450 -4.57 -19.14 -32.54
CA ARG A 450 -3.93 -17.81 -32.39
C ARG A 450 -4.89 -16.71 -32.02
N LEU A 451 -6.18 -16.82 -32.40
CA LEU A 451 -7.19 -15.78 -32.17
C LEU A 451 -8.12 -16.21 -31.04
N ARG A 452 -8.16 -15.41 -30.01
CA ARG A 452 -9.06 -15.57 -28.86
C ARG A 452 -9.80 -14.28 -28.58
N TRP A 453 -10.96 -14.38 -27.96
CA TRP A 453 -11.71 -13.26 -27.42
C TRP A 453 -12.01 -13.49 -25.95
N ILE A 454 -11.73 -12.50 -25.12
CA ILE A 454 -12.18 -12.47 -23.74
C ILE A 454 -13.48 -11.69 -23.67
N ALA A 455 -14.44 -12.17 -22.87
CA ALA A 455 -15.66 -11.44 -22.51
C ALA A 455 -16.05 -11.75 -21.07
N GLY A 456 -16.35 -10.74 -20.31
CA GLY A 456 -16.75 -10.88 -18.92
C GLY A 456 -17.74 -9.83 -18.47
N LEU A 457 -18.60 -10.18 -17.53
CA LEU A 457 -19.62 -9.35 -16.93
C LEU A 457 -19.76 -9.63 -15.44
N ARG A 458 -20.02 -8.58 -14.68
CA ARG A 458 -20.40 -8.64 -13.26
C ARG A 458 -21.54 -7.67 -13.00
N VAL A 459 -22.55 -8.17 -12.30
CA VAL A 459 -23.63 -7.36 -11.73
C VAL A 459 -23.45 -7.36 -10.22
N THR A 460 -23.48 -6.17 -9.63
CA THR A 460 -23.23 -5.96 -8.20
C THR A 460 -24.38 -5.14 -7.62
N ARG A 461 -24.95 -5.60 -6.49
CA ARG A 461 -25.88 -4.83 -5.65
C ARG A 461 -25.14 -4.38 -4.42
N ASP A 462 -25.10 -3.07 -4.18
CA ASP A 462 -24.52 -2.42 -3.01
C ASP A 462 -25.60 -1.82 -2.13
N GLU A 463 -25.50 -2.05 -0.82
CA GLU A 463 -26.30 -1.41 0.21
C GLU A 463 -25.33 -0.75 1.19
N LEU A 464 -25.55 0.54 1.51
CA LEU A 464 -24.72 1.32 2.42
C LEU A 464 -25.60 2.13 3.33
N SER A 465 -25.35 2.06 4.64
CA SER A 465 -26.00 2.91 5.64
C SER A 465 -24.97 3.50 6.61
N TYR A 466 -25.34 4.58 7.25
CA TYR A 466 -24.56 5.19 8.32
C TYR A 466 -25.43 5.76 9.42
N ASP A 467 -24.85 5.85 10.63
CA ASP A 467 -25.31 6.65 11.75
C ASP A 467 -24.16 7.55 12.22
N HIS A 468 -24.47 8.79 12.57
CA HIS A 468 -23.51 9.77 13.09
C HIS A 468 -24.11 10.57 14.23
N SER A 469 -23.36 10.70 15.31
CA SER A 469 -23.72 11.59 16.45
C SER A 469 -22.47 12.27 16.98
N ARG A 470 -22.50 13.59 17.02
CA ARG A 470 -21.45 14.41 17.67
C ARG A 470 -22.02 15.24 18.79
N VAL A 471 -21.37 15.15 19.97
CA VAL A 471 -21.57 16.04 21.12
C VAL A 471 -20.36 16.99 21.21
N SER A 472 -20.63 18.28 21.42
CA SER A 472 -19.60 19.30 21.47
C SER A 472 -19.90 20.38 22.50
N THR A 473 -18.88 20.95 23.12
CA THR A 473 -18.96 22.14 23.99
C THR A 473 -19.08 23.44 23.21
N VAL A 474 -18.80 23.42 21.88
CA VAL A 474 -18.93 24.60 21.01
C VAL A 474 -20.41 24.91 20.81
N PRO A 475 -20.88 26.11 21.22
CA PRO A 475 -22.30 26.46 21.10
C PRO A 475 -22.77 26.51 19.64
N SER A 476 -24.04 26.20 19.39
CA SER A 476 -24.65 26.28 18.06
C SER A 476 -24.60 27.70 17.48
N SER A 477 -24.65 28.73 18.30
CA SER A 477 -24.52 30.14 17.90
C SER A 477 -23.14 30.49 17.34
N VAL A 478 -22.11 29.72 17.72
CA VAL A 478 -20.71 29.87 17.21
C VAL A 478 -20.50 28.99 15.99
N GLY A 479 -21.17 27.82 15.94
CA GLY A 479 -21.09 26.88 14.85
C GLY A 479 -19.79 26.06 14.79
N VAL A 480 -18.64 26.72 14.73
CA VAL A 480 -17.31 26.08 14.71
C VAL A 480 -16.28 26.91 15.44
N ARG A 481 -15.40 26.25 16.22
CA ARG A 481 -14.22 26.87 16.87
C ARG A 481 -13.07 25.88 16.92
N ASN A 482 -11.87 26.32 16.52
CA ASN A 482 -10.65 25.52 16.55
C ASN A 482 -10.85 24.12 15.90
N ALA A 483 -11.51 24.09 14.75
CA ALA A 483 -11.86 22.88 14.02
C ALA A 483 -12.73 21.86 14.83
N ILE A 484 -13.51 22.35 15.80
CA ILE A 484 -14.58 21.59 16.49
C ILE A 484 -15.92 22.26 16.13
N ARG A 485 -16.82 21.51 15.50
CA ARG A 485 -18.19 21.98 15.20
C ARG A 485 -19.12 21.70 16.37
N SER A 486 -20.21 22.49 16.44
CA SER A 486 -21.31 22.26 17.39
C SER A 486 -21.91 20.87 17.23
N SER A 487 -22.66 20.42 18.23
CA SER A 487 -23.35 19.11 18.23
C SER A 487 -24.19 18.90 16.98
N PHE A 488 -24.18 17.68 16.44
CA PHE A 488 -24.89 17.30 15.22
C PHE A 488 -25.16 15.79 15.19
N SER A 489 -26.30 15.37 14.68
CA SER A 489 -26.59 13.95 14.42
C SER A 489 -27.33 13.80 13.10
N SER A 490 -27.10 12.68 12.45
CA SER A 490 -27.72 12.30 11.17
C SER A 490 -27.53 10.81 10.92
N ASP A 491 -28.43 10.26 10.16
CA ASP A 491 -28.38 8.90 9.63
C ASP A 491 -28.78 8.90 8.15
N GLY A 492 -28.49 7.81 7.46
CA GLY A 492 -28.87 7.67 6.06
C GLY A 492 -28.57 6.29 5.50
N SER A 493 -29.27 5.96 4.43
CA SER A 493 -29.07 4.71 3.71
C SER A 493 -29.27 4.88 2.22
N THR A 494 -28.58 4.08 1.42
CA THR A 494 -28.71 4.03 -0.03
C THR A 494 -28.45 2.62 -0.54
N SER A 495 -28.93 2.35 -1.74
CA SER A 495 -28.63 1.09 -2.40
C SER A 495 -28.60 1.28 -3.92
N GLU A 496 -27.54 0.72 -4.54
CA GLU A 496 -27.27 0.88 -5.98
C GLU A 496 -26.94 -0.45 -6.64
N THR A 497 -27.18 -0.52 -7.93
CA THR A 497 -26.81 -1.66 -8.77
C THR A 497 -25.81 -1.22 -9.82
N GLY A 498 -24.60 -1.77 -9.73
CA GLY A 498 -23.52 -1.49 -10.67
C GLY A 498 -23.24 -2.63 -11.62
N VAL A 499 -22.75 -2.28 -12.79
CA VAL A 499 -22.32 -3.23 -13.82
C VAL A 499 -20.88 -2.93 -14.18
N SER A 500 -20.04 -3.95 -14.14
CA SER A 500 -18.68 -3.92 -14.67
C SER A 500 -18.47 -5.06 -15.66
N GLY A 501 -17.53 -4.90 -16.59
CA GLY A 501 -17.29 -5.91 -17.60
C GLY A 501 -16.01 -5.64 -18.38
N ARG A 502 -15.60 -6.65 -19.17
CA ARG A 502 -14.45 -6.56 -20.06
C ARG A 502 -14.75 -7.35 -21.33
N ILE A 503 -14.26 -6.83 -22.47
CA ILE A 503 -14.31 -7.53 -23.74
C ILE A 503 -13.11 -7.15 -24.60
N GLY A 504 -12.60 -8.09 -25.40
CA GLY A 504 -11.55 -7.77 -26.37
C GLY A 504 -10.88 -8.97 -27.03
N PRO A 505 -10.28 -8.77 -28.21
CA PRO A 505 -9.48 -9.76 -28.92
C PRO A 505 -8.08 -9.92 -28.36
N GLN A 506 -7.54 -11.11 -28.52
CA GLN A 506 -6.15 -11.47 -28.28
C GLN A 506 -5.63 -12.24 -29.50
N TYR A 507 -4.41 -11.91 -29.93
CA TYR A 507 -3.80 -12.57 -31.09
C TYR A 507 -2.35 -12.94 -30.81
N ASP A 508 -2.03 -14.23 -30.92
CA ASP A 508 -0.66 -14.73 -30.87
C ASP A 508 -0.01 -14.56 -32.25
N PHE A 509 0.76 -13.48 -32.46
CA PHE A 509 1.54 -13.27 -33.68
C PHE A 509 2.57 -14.39 -33.87
N THR A 510 3.18 -14.81 -32.77
CA THR A 510 4.06 -15.97 -32.64
C THR A 510 3.81 -16.64 -31.28
N PRO A 511 4.35 -17.83 -30.99
CA PRO A 511 4.26 -18.42 -29.65
C PRO A 511 4.77 -17.51 -28.51
N ASN A 512 5.66 -16.59 -28.85
CA ASN A 512 6.36 -15.68 -27.92
C ASN A 512 5.87 -14.23 -27.98
N ILE A 513 4.90 -13.89 -28.85
CA ILE A 513 4.41 -12.51 -29.01
C ILE A 513 2.88 -12.52 -29.05
N LEU A 514 2.28 -12.00 -27.98
CA LEU A 514 0.86 -11.77 -27.82
C LEU A 514 0.53 -10.30 -27.95
N GLY A 515 -0.38 -9.93 -28.87
CA GLY A 515 -1.05 -8.62 -28.87
C GLY A 515 -2.48 -8.75 -28.37
N TYR A 516 -2.97 -7.73 -27.68
CA TYR A 516 -4.35 -7.68 -27.22
C TYR A 516 -4.91 -6.26 -27.25
N PHE A 517 -6.21 -6.17 -27.38
CA PHE A 517 -6.97 -4.95 -27.14
C PHE A 517 -8.11 -5.30 -26.19
N THR A 518 -8.37 -4.44 -25.19
CA THR A 518 -9.49 -4.63 -24.27
C THR A 518 -10.22 -3.31 -24.05
N TYR A 519 -11.56 -3.40 -24.04
CA TYR A 519 -12.43 -2.43 -23.42
C TYR A 519 -12.86 -2.96 -22.07
N SER A 520 -12.75 -2.15 -21.02
CA SER A 520 -13.13 -2.52 -19.64
C SER A 520 -13.98 -1.41 -19.02
N ARG A 521 -15.08 -1.81 -18.36
CA ARG A 521 -15.91 -0.93 -17.54
C ARG A 521 -15.69 -1.24 -16.08
N GLY A 522 -15.27 -0.23 -15.30
CA GLY A 522 -15.16 -0.24 -13.86
C GLY A 522 -16.36 0.38 -13.16
N TYR A 523 -16.58 0.00 -11.91
CA TYR A 523 -17.62 0.52 -11.04
C TYR A 523 -17.09 0.66 -9.62
N LYS A 524 -17.39 1.78 -8.97
CA LYS A 524 -17.20 2.04 -7.56
C LYS A 524 -18.52 2.50 -6.97
N GLY A 525 -18.94 1.92 -5.85
CA GLY A 525 -20.25 2.11 -5.24
C GLY A 525 -20.52 3.55 -4.76
N PRO A 526 -21.76 3.81 -4.33
CA PRO A 526 -22.13 5.09 -3.72
C PRO A 526 -21.36 5.29 -2.41
N ALA A 527 -21.31 6.53 -1.93
CA ALA A 527 -20.59 6.87 -0.71
C ALA A 527 -21.34 7.88 0.16
N TYR A 528 -20.90 8.01 1.41
CA TYR A 528 -21.31 9.06 2.34
C TYR A 528 -20.11 9.73 2.99
N ASN A 529 -20.20 11.04 3.23
CA ASN A 529 -19.23 11.80 4.02
C ASN A 529 -19.48 11.62 5.52
N VAL A 530 -19.00 10.54 6.12
CA VAL A 530 -19.16 10.28 7.54
C VAL A 530 -17.83 10.51 8.23
N TYR A 531 -17.71 11.57 9.02
CA TYR A 531 -16.46 11.95 9.69
C TYR A 531 -16.73 12.85 10.90
N PHE A 532 -15.72 13.13 11.71
CA PHE A 532 -15.83 13.90 12.96
C PHE A 532 -16.61 15.22 12.80
N ASN A 533 -16.28 16.04 11.81
CA ASN A 533 -16.90 17.34 11.60
C ASN A 533 -18.07 17.33 10.60
N MET A 534 -18.71 16.18 10.39
CA MET A 534 -19.89 16.05 9.54
C MET A 534 -20.96 17.09 9.88
N GLN A 535 -21.63 17.64 8.87
CA GLN A 535 -22.70 18.62 8.98
C GLN A 535 -23.81 18.36 7.95
N GLN A 536 -24.89 19.15 7.95
CA GLN A 536 -26.04 18.96 7.08
C GLN A 536 -25.68 18.87 5.57
N ASN A 537 -24.71 19.66 5.12
CA ASN A 537 -24.28 19.65 3.71
C ASN A 537 -23.48 18.39 3.32
N ASP A 538 -23.11 17.53 4.26
CA ASP A 538 -22.39 16.28 4.04
C ASP A 538 -23.32 15.05 4.01
N THR A 539 -24.63 15.23 4.30
CA THR A 539 -25.63 14.14 4.35
C THR A 539 -26.07 13.59 3.00
N PRO A 540 -26.01 14.35 1.86
CA PRO A 540 -26.38 13.78 0.57
C PRO A 540 -25.49 12.59 0.19
N VAL A 541 -26.11 11.64 -0.51
CA VAL A 541 -25.41 10.52 -1.15
C VAL A 541 -24.44 11.07 -2.20
N ILE A 542 -23.26 10.47 -2.25
CA ILE A 542 -22.29 10.68 -3.31
C ILE A 542 -22.51 9.56 -4.33
N ASP A 543 -22.76 9.95 -5.58
CA ASP A 543 -23.11 9.03 -6.66
C ASP A 543 -21.98 8.04 -6.96
N PRO A 544 -22.31 6.85 -7.48
CA PRO A 544 -21.32 5.88 -7.96
C PRO A 544 -20.41 6.47 -9.03
N GLU A 545 -19.12 6.10 -8.95
CA GLU A 545 -18.12 6.40 -9.95
C GLU A 545 -18.07 5.27 -10.99
N THR A 546 -17.97 5.61 -12.27
CA THR A 546 -17.76 4.64 -13.35
C THR A 546 -16.51 4.97 -14.17
N ALA A 547 -15.85 3.94 -14.67
CA ALA A 547 -14.64 4.04 -15.49
C ALA A 547 -14.86 3.34 -16.83
N ASN A 548 -14.46 3.95 -17.93
CA ASN A 548 -14.44 3.37 -19.27
C ASN A 548 -13.00 3.38 -19.78
N SER A 549 -12.41 2.20 -19.95
CA SER A 549 -10.99 2.03 -20.25
C SER A 549 -10.76 1.28 -21.54
N TYR A 550 -9.85 1.80 -22.36
CA TYR A 550 -9.34 1.16 -23.59
C TYR A 550 -7.85 0.87 -23.38
N GLU A 551 -7.44 -0.38 -23.59
CA GLU A 551 -6.05 -0.78 -23.45
C GLU A 551 -5.60 -1.59 -24.66
N LEU A 552 -4.46 -1.19 -25.25
CA LEU A 552 -3.74 -1.93 -26.29
C LEU A 552 -2.42 -2.41 -25.71
N GLY A 553 -2.18 -3.71 -25.71
CA GLY A 553 -0.98 -4.28 -25.11
C GLY A 553 -0.23 -5.24 -26.02
N LEU A 554 1.08 -5.31 -25.78
CA LEU A 554 1.98 -6.26 -26.41
C LEU A 554 2.80 -6.96 -25.32
N LYS A 555 2.78 -8.29 -25.30
CA LYS A 555 3.63 -9.11 -24.44
C LYS A 555 4.55 -9.95 -25.30
N SER A 556 5.86 -9.87 -25.05
CA SER A 556 6.84 -10.46 -25.92
C SER A 556 8.05 -11.04 -25.20
N GLN A 557 8.60 -12.11 -25.76
CA GLN A 557 9.80 -12.77 -25.31
C GLN A 557 10.77 -12.95 -26.51
N TRP A 558 12.03 -12.60 -26.30
CA TRP A 558 13.06 -12.53 -27.32
C TRP A 558 14.35 -13.20 -26.87
N LEU A 559 15.29 -13.42 -27.80
CA LEU A 559 16.64 -13.90 -27.53
C LEU A 559 16.65 -15.24 -26.79
N ASN A 560 15.86 -16.23 -27.26
CA ASN A 560 15.69 -17.52 -26.60
C ASN A 560 15.24 -17.38 -25.14
N ASN A 561 14.20 -16.55 -24.91
CA ASN A 561 13.62 -16.27 -23.61
C ASN A 561 14.55 -15.58 -22.59
N ARG A 562 15.59 -14.84 -23.08
CA ARG A 562 16.45 -14.03 -22.21
C ARG A 562 15.96 -12.59 -22.02
N LEU A 563 15.14 -12.09 -22.94
CA LEU A 563 14.56 -10.76 -22.89
C LEU A 563 13.04 -10.85 -22.92
N ARG A 564 12.37 -10.32 -21.92
CA ARG A 564 10.93 -10.13 -21.86
C ARG A 564 10.65 -8.63 -21.91
N VAL A 565 9.74 -8.20 -22.81
CA VAL A 565 9.28 -6.81 -22.93
C VAL A 565 7.76 -6.81 -23.04
N ASN A 566 7.10 -6.17 -22.08
CA ASN A 566 5.67 -5.96 -22.09
C ASN A 566 5.38 -4.47 -22.16
N VAL A 567 4.49 -4.06 -23.07
CA VAL A 567 4.10 -2.66 -23.30
C VAL A 567 2.59 -2.57 -23.26
N ALA A 568 2.05 -1.52 -22.64
CA ALA A 568 0.65 -1.18 -22.67
C ALA A 568 0.44 0.30 -22.97
N LEU A 569 -0.51 0.61 -23.85
CA LEU A 569 -1.05 1.93 -24.11
C LEU A 569 -2.48 1.94 -23.56
N PHE A 570 -2.84 2.97 -22.82
CA PHE A 570 -4.16 3.03 -22.19
C PHE A 570 -4.78 4.42 -22.28
N ASN A 571 -6.10 4.44 -22.29
CA ASN A 571 -6.94 5.62 -22.06
C ASN A 571 -8.14 5.21 -21.20
N THR A 572 -8.39 5.94 -20.12
CA THR A 572 -9.51 5.68 -19.21
C THR A 572 -10.19 6.98 -18.83
N ASP A 573 -11.51 7.03 -19.04
CA ASP A 573 -12.36 8.14 -18.66
C ASP A 573 -13.20 7.75 -17.43
N TYR A 574 -13.26 8.62 -16.44
CA TYR A 574 -14.02 8.43 -15.20
C TYR A 574 -15.14 9.47 -15.13
N ASP A 575 -16.35 8.98 -14.93
CA ASP A 575 -17.54 9.81 -14.69
C ASP A 575 -17.90 9.79 -13.19
N ASN A 576 -18.39 10.90 -12.66
CA ASN A 576 -18.72 11.11 -11.26
C ASN A 576 -17.56 10.76 -10.32
N TYR A 577 -16.34 11.15 -10.71
CA TYR A 577 -15.13 10.85 -9.94
C TYR A 577 -15.27 11.32 -8.48
N GLN A 578 -15.08 10.40 -7.54
CA GLN A 578 -15.18 10.65 -6.11
C GLN A 578 -13.85 11.18 -5.59
N ALA A 579 -13.72 12.48 -5.39
CA ALA A 579 -12.50 13.14 -4.93
C ALA A 579 -12.70 13.93 -3.64
N ASN A 580 -11.69 13.99 -2.80
CA ASN A 580 -11.63 14.90 -1.67
C ASN A 580 -11.29 16.31 -2.15
N PHE A 581 -12.19 17.23 -1.85
CA PHE A 581 -12.02 18.64 -2.12
C PHE A 581 -11.92 19.43 -0.82
N ARG A 582 -10.94 20.31 -0.75
CA ARG A 582 -10.73 21.21 0.39
C ARG A 582 -11.25 22.59 0.06
N THR A 583 -12.20 23.07 0.84
CA THR A 583 -12.76 24.42 0.76
C THR A 583 -12.65 25.14 2.11
N LEU A 584 -13.00 26.41 2.12
CA LEU A 584 -13.23 27.15 3.36
C LEU A 584 -14.74 27.20 3.62
N ASP A 585 -15.14 26.99 4.86
CA ASP A 585 -16.53 27.27 5.24
C ASP A 585 -16.79 28.78 5.28
N PRO A 586 -18.05 29.23 5.43
CA PRO A 586 -18.38 30.67 5.50
C PRO A 586 -17.64 31.46 6.60
N ASN A 587 -17.06 30.75 7.59
CA ASN A 587 -16.27 31.34 8.67
C ASN A 587 -14.75 31.27 8.41
N GLY A 588 -14.34 30.84 7.20
CA GLY A 588 -12.95 30.76 6.79
C GLY A 588 -12.20 29.50 7.28
N PHE A 589 -12.89 28.48 7.85
CA PHE A 589 -12.25 27.25 8.30
C PHE A 589 -12.11 26.24 7.15
N PRO A 590 -10.96 25.57 7.04
CA PRO A 590 -10.76 24.55 6.02
C PRO A 590 -11.63 23.32 6.29
N ILE A 591 -12.42 22.95 5.30
CA ILE A 591 -13.23 21.74 5.26
C ILE A 591 -12.66 20.83 4.16
N THR A 592 -12.50 19.56 4.46
CA THR A 592 -12.21 18.54 3.45
C THR A 592 -13.39 17.59 3.40
N ARG A 593 -14.01 17.46 2.24
CA ARG A 593 -15.15 16.56 2.01
C ARG A 593 -14.99 15.82 0.69
N LEU A 594 -15.55 14.63 0.61
CA LEU A 594 -15.69 13.91 -0.64
C LEU A 594 -16.82 14.52 -1.45
N VAL A 595 -16.62 14.65 -2.72
CA VAL A 595 -17.63 15.16 -3.69
C VAL A 595 -17.55 14.34 -4.97
N ASN A 596 -18.63 14.31 -5.75
CA ASN A 596 -18.53 13.94 -7.16
C ASN A 596 -17.87 15.10 -7.90
N ALA A 597 -16.57 15.02 -8.12
CA ALA A 597 -15.76 16.11 -8.68
C ALA A 597 -15.97 16.32 -10.19
N GLY A 598 -16.90 15.60 -10.82
CA GLY A 598 -17.16 15.65 -12.25
C GLY A 598 -16.44 14.54 -13.01
N SER A 599 -15.80 14.86 -14.13
CA SER A 599 -15.07 13.88 -14.94
C SER A 599 -13.56 14.09 -14.86
N VAL A 600 -12.83 12.96 -14.89
CA VAL A 600 -11.37 12.94 -14.98
C VAL A 600 -10.94 11.91 -16.00
N SER A 601 -9.80 12.13 -16.65
CA SER A 601 -9.22 11.18 -17.60
C SER A 601 -7.78 10.87 -17.26
N THR A 602 -7.36 9.66 -17.65
CA THR A 602 -5.95 9.25 -17.57
C THR A 602 -5.56 8.45 -18.82
N TYR A 603 -4.48 8.86 -19.45
CA TYR A 603 -3.93 8.13 -20.59
C TYR A 603 -2.40 8.05 -20.51
N GLY A 604 -1.84 7.08 -21.23
CA GLY A 604 -0.40 6.96 -21.19
C GLY A 604 0.15 5.69 -21.81
N ALA A 605 1.42 5.44 -21.47
CA ALA A 605 2.18 4.27 -21.93
C ALA A 605 2.97 3.69 -20.76
N GLU A 606 3.06 2.37 -20.72
CA GLU A 606 3.79 1.62 -19.71
C GLU A 606 4.67 0.58 -20.36
N ILE A 607 5.85 0.35 -19.78
CA ILE A 607 6.78 -0.69 -20.20
C ILE A 607 7.33 -1.42 -18.98
N ASP A 608 7.34 -2.74 -19.04
CA ASP A 608 8.02 -3.63 -18.08
C ASP A 608 8.97 -4.54 -18.88
N SER A 609 10.26 -4.52 -18.55
CA SER A 609 11.29 -5.28 -19.23
C SER A 609 12.23 -5.97 -18.25
N VAL A 610 12.56 -7.22 -18.55
CA VAL A 610 13.58 -8.00 -17.83
C VAL A 610 14.51 -8.60 -18.85
N TYR A 611 15.79 -8.30 -18.74
CA TYR A 611 16.83 -8.79 -19.66
C TYR A 611 17.93 -9.52 -18.90
N LYS A 612 18.03 -10.82 -19.10
CA LYS A 612 19.16 -11.65 -18.66
C LYS A 612 20.23 -11.60 -19.76
N ILE A 613 21.12 -10.60 -19.66
CA ILE A 613 22.15 -10.33 -20.68
C ILE A 613 23.03 -11.56 -20.88
N ASN A 614 23.44 -12.17 -19.77
CA ASN A 614 24.16 -13.43 -19.70
C ASN A 614 23.98 -14.02 -18.26
N PRO A 615 24.54 -15.20 -17.92
CA PRO A 615 24.40 -15.78 -16.58
C PRO A 615 24.82 -14.85 -15.43
N ASN A 616 25.68 -13.88 -15.72
CA ASN A 616 26.28 -13.00 -14.72
C ASN A 616 25.68 -11.58 -14.68
N TRP A 617 24.82 -11.21 -15.63
CA TRP A 617 24.24 -9.87 -15.70
C TRP A 617 22.75 -9.93 -15.98
N ALA A 618 21.97 -9.22 -15.16
CA ALA A 618 20.55 -8.99 -15.38
C ALA A 618 20.21 -7.51 -15.27
N LEU A 619 19.32 -7.05 -16.14
CA LEU A 619 18.80 -5.70 -16.18
C LEU A 619 17.27 -5.76 -16.09
N ASN A 620 16.71 -5.09 -15.10
CA ASN A 620 15.27 -4.85 -14.98
C ASN A 620 15.02 -3.37 -15.28
N PHE A 621 14.04 -3.09 -16.12
CA PHE A 621 13.60 -1.73 -16.41
C PHE A 621 12.09 -1.68 -16.46
N SER A 622 11.52 -0.73 -15.73
CA SER A 622 10.09 -0.39 -15.79
C SER A 622 9.91 1.11 -15.90
N GLY A 623 8.97 1.55 -16.73
CA GLY A 623 8.67 2.95 -16.96
C GLY A 623 7.20 3.19 -17.20
N ALA A 624 6.70 4.36 -16.80
CA ALA A 624 5.35 4.82 -17.06
C ALA A 624 5.33 6.30 -17.42
N TYR A 625 4.60 6.61 -18.48
CA TYR A 625 4.05 7.93 -18.75
C TYR A 625 2.58 7.90 -18.43
N THR A 626 2.13 8.76 -17.51
CA THR A 626 0.75 8.84 -17.05
C THR A 626 0.28 10.28 -17.07
N HIS A 627 -0.62 10.60 -17.97
CA HIS A 627 -1.23 11.91 -18.03
C HIS A 627 -2.64 11.85 -17.44
N ALA A 628 -2.75 12.13 -16.14
CA ALA A 628 -4.02 12.11 -15.41
C ALA A 628 -4.47 13.54 -15.11
N ARG A 629 -5.67 13.91 -15.57
CA ARG A 629 -6.20 15.29 -15.55
C ARG A 629 -7.65 15.35 -15.10
N ILE A 630 -8.02 16.51 -14.58
CA ILE A 630 -9.39 16.91 -14.29
C ILE A 630 -9.96 17.48 -15.57
N ASP A 631 -10.99 16.85 -16.15
CA ASP A 631 -11.58 17.31 -17.41
C ASP A 631 -12.67 18.34 -17.12
N ASP A 632 -13.60 18.02 -16.21
CA ASP A 632 -14.68 18.92 -15.79
C ASP A 632 -14.86 18.82 -14.28
N PHE A 633 -14.55 19.91 -13.56
CA PHE A 633 -14.72 19.98 -12.11
C PHE A 633 -16.05 20.61 -11.75
N LYS A 634 -16.88 19.86 -11.06
CA LYS A 634 -18.16 20.33 -10.51
C LYS A 634 -17.97 20.87 -9.10
N CYS A 635 -18.04 22.18 -8.96
CA CYS A 635 -18.03 22.83 -7.66
C CYS A 635 -19.26 22.41 -6.83
N PRO A 636 -19.12 21.98 -5.58
CA PRO A 636 -20.27 21.72 -4.72
C PRO A 636 -21.14 22.97 -4.57
N ALA A 637 -22.47 22.79 -4.65
CA ALA A 637 -23.43 23.91 -4.66
C ALA A 637 -23.35 24.82 -3.40
N ALA A 638 -22.79 24.34 -2.31
CA ALA A 638 -22.61 25.12 -1.08
C ALA A 638 -21.31 25.95 -1.07
N ASP A 639 -20.44 25.80 -2.08
CA ASP A 639 -19.14 26.50 -2.14
C ASP A 639 -19.20 27.60 -3.19
N THR A 640 -19.03 28.84 -2.77
CA THR A 640 -19.13 30.03 -3.64
C THR A 640 -17.80 30.37 -4.33
N SER A 641 -16.70 29.68 -4.03
CA SER A 641 -15.36 30.03 -4.52
C SER A 641 -14.49 28.78 -4.79
N CYS A 642 -14.87 27.98 -5.78
CA CYS A 642 -13.99 26.92 -6.25
C CYS A 642 -12.94 27.47 -7.23
N PRO A 643 -11.67 27.04 -7.12
CA PRO A 643 -10.69 27.34 -8.15
C PRO A 643 -11.04 26.62 -9.45
N ASN A 644 -10.74 27.24 -10.60
CA ASN A 644 -10.81 26.55 -11.88
C ASN A 644 -9.64 25.58 -11.98
N VAL A 645 -9.93 24.28 -11.83
CA VAL A 645 -8.94 23.19 -11.88
C VAL A 645 -9.06 22.33 -13.15
N ASN A 646 -9.91 22.70 -14.10
CA ASN A 646 -10.04 21.99 -15.38
C ASN A 646 -8.70 22.01 -16.14
N GLY A 647 -8.34 20.88 -16.72
CA GLY A 647 -7.05 20.63 -17.37
C GLY A 647 -5.85 20.48 -16.43
N LYS A 648 -6.03 20.59 -15.10
CA LYS A 648 -4.95 20.45 -14.13
C LYS A 648 -4.69 18.99 -13.77
N PRO A 649 -3.44 18.65 -13.33
CA PRO A 649 -3.11 17.31 -12.95
C PRO A 649 -3.90 16.83 -11.73
N LEU A 650 -4.24 15.54 -11.72
CA LEU A 650 -4.73 14.89 -10.51
C LEU A 650 -3.65 14.81 -9.44
N PRO A 651 -4.01 14.91 -8.14
CA PRO A 651 -3.07 14.71 -7.05
C PRO A 651 -2.41 13.31 -7.09
N PHE A 652 -1.18 13.21 -6.60
CA PHE A 652 -0.39 11.97 -6.54
C PHE A 652 -0.11 11.33 -7.91
N SER A 653 -0.18 12.10 -9.01
CA SER A 653 0.02 11.64 -10.37
C SER A 653 1.20 12.36 -11.05
N PRO A 654 2.45 11.94 -10.83
CA PRO A 654 3.59 12.42 -11.62
C PRO A 654 3.48 11.91 -13.07
N ASP A 655 3.72 12.76 -14.05
CA ASP A 655 3.58 12.39 -15.47
C ASP A 655 4.59 11.29 -15.88
N TRP A 656 5.79 11.29 -15.31
CA TRP A 656 6.84 10.33 -15.65
C TRP A 656 7.42 9.66 -14.42
N LYS A 657 7.52 8.34 -14.49
CA LYS A 657 8.27 7.54 -13.51
C LYS A 657 9.01 6.43 -14.21
N PHE A 658 10.21 6.10 -13.71
CA PHE A 658 10.90 4.88 -14.11
C PHE A 658 11.71 4.30 -12.95
N ASN A 659 11.95 3.01 -13.06
CA ASN A 659 12.83 2.24 -12.18
C ASN A 659 13.74 1.39 -13.05
N THR A 660 15.02 1.35 -12.72
CA THR A 660 15.99 0.47 -13.33
C THR A 660 16.84 -0.21 -12.27
N GLN A 661 17.07 -1.50 -12.44
CA GLN A 661 17.92 -2.30 -11.55
C GLN A 661 18.90 -3.10 -12.40
N LEU A 662 20.18 -2.99 -12.06
CA LEU A 662 21.26 -3.75 -12.69
C LEU A 662 21.89 -4.68 -11.64
N ASP A 663 21.85 -5.97 -11.92
CA ASP A 663 22.45 -7.01 -11.09
C ASP A 663 23.68 -7.61 -11.76
N ARG A 664 24.73 -7.81 -10.99
CA ARG A 664 25.97 -8.49 -11.39
C ARG A 664 26.31 -9.60 -10.43
N TYR A 665 26.58 -10.80 -10.96
CA TYR A 665 26.92 -11.99 -10.22
C TYR A 665 28.35 -12.42 -10.53
N PHE A 666 29.14 -12.73 -9.50
CA PHE A 666 30.49 -13.28 -9.63
C PHE A 666 30.52 -14.63 -8.94
N THR A 667 30.64 -15.69 -9.71
CA THR A 667 30.78 -17.05 -9.18
C THR A 667 32.19 -17.23 -8.63
N LEU A 668 32.28 -17.65 -7.39
CA LEU A 668 33.51 -17.97 -6.68
C LEU A 668 33.64 -19.49 -6.54
N ALA A 669 34.82 -19.95 -6.07
CA ALA A 669 35.00 -21.34 -5.70
C ALA A 669 34.07 -21.76 -4.53
N ASN A 670 33.85 -23.06 -4.37
CA ASN A 670 33.07 -23.64 -3.27
C ASN A 670 31.61 -23.14 -3.18
N ASN A 671 30.93 -23.06 -4.34
CA ASN A 671 29.52 -22.67 -4.46
C ASN A 671 29.18 -21.28 -3.90
N LYS A 672 30.17 -20.43 -3.75
CA LYS A 672 29.96 -19.04 -3.31
C LYS A 672 29.76 -18.10 -4.49
N GLN A 673 28.98 -17.05 -4.25
CA GLN A 673 28.68 -16.02 -5.24
C GLN A 673 28.72 -14.64 -4.57
N ILE A 674 29.37 -13.68 -5.23
CA ILE A 674 29.20 -12.26 -4.90
C ILE A 674 28.11 -11.70 -5.81
N GLU A 675 27.15 -11.02 -5.21
CA GLU A 675 26.06 -10.32 -5.91
C GLU A 675 26.22 -8.83 -5.70
N LEU A 676 26.24 -8.06 -6.79
CA LEU A 676 26.12 -6.60 -6.76
C LEU A 676 24.77 -6.23 -7.36
N SER A 677 24.03 -5.34 -6.71
CA SER A 677 22.78 -4.80 -7.21
C SER A 677 22.77 -3.28 -7.07
N THR A 678 22.35 -2.59 -8.12
CA THR A 678 22.17 -1.14 -8.12
C THR A 678 20.79 -0.83 -8.67
N GLN A 679 20.03 -0.02 -7.95
CA GLN A 679 18.68 0.38 -8.33
C GLN A 679 18.59 1.91 -8.36
N TYR A 680 18.02 2.45 -9.45
CA TYR A 680 17.68 3.85 -9.57
C TYR A 680 16.20 4.02 -9.89
N ALA A 681 15.47 4.69 -9.00
CA ALA A 681 14.06 5.05 -9.19
C ALA A 681 13.94 6.57 -9.31
N TRP A 682 13.22 7.06 -10.33
CA TRP A 682 13.03 8.48 -10.59
C TRP A 682 11.58 8.81 -10.91
N GLN A 683 11.14 9.99 -10.50
CA GLN A 683 9.84 10.55 -10.85
C GLN A 683 9.92 12.05 -11.18
N SER A 684 9.02 12.49 -12.06
CA SER A 684 8.79 13.91 -12.34
C SER A 684 8.11 14.62 -11.14
N LYS A 685 7.94 15.93 -11.24
CA LYS A 685 7.19 16.70 -10.23
C LYS A 685 5.78 16.12 -10.01
N VAL A 686 5.27 16.23 -8.78
CA VAL A 686 3.94 15.77 -8.40
C VAL A 686 3.21 16.84 -7.56
N GLN A 687 1.92 17.05 -7.86
CA GLN A 687 1.00 17.85 -7.07
C GLN A 687 0.33 16.96 -6.02
N PHE A 688 0.15 17.44 -4.78
CA PHE A 688 -0.52 16.68 -3.73
C PHE A 688 -1.93 17.18 -3.39
N SER A 689 -2.37 18.31 -3.91
CA SER A 689 -3.66 18.92 -3.58
C SER A 689 -4.52 19.15 -4.82
N LEU A 690 -5.82 18.86 -4.72
CA LEU A 690 -6.77 19.05 -5.79
C LEU A 690 -6.99 20.55 -6.13
N ASP A 691 -6.87 21.42 -5.12
CA ASP A 691 -6.96 22.89 -5.28
C ASP A 691 -5.75 23.51 -6.01
N GLN A 692 -4.78 22.69 -6.41
CA GLN A 692 -3.57 23.09 -7.15
C GLN A 692 -2.69 24.12 -6.43
N ASN A 693 -2.68 24.12 -5.11
CA ASN A 693 -1.81 25.00 -4.34
C ASN A 693 -0.33 24.80 -4.72
N GLN A 694 0.36 25.87 -5.08
CA GLN A 694 1.75 25.82 -5.53
C GLN A 694 2.74 25.36 -4.45
N ASN A 695 2.36 25.50 -3.17
CA ASN A 695 3.17 25.04 -2.05
C ASN A 695 3.03 23.52 -1.78
N THR A 696 2.15 22.83 -2.48
CA THR A 696 1.96 21.38 -2.36
C THR A 696 2.55 20.60 -3.54
N ILE A 697 3.51 21.17 -4.24
CA ILE A 697 4.22 20.51 -5.34
C ILE A 697 5.58 20.00 -4.83
N GLN A 698 5.79 18.67 -4.92
CA GLN A 698 7.11 18.07 -4.81
C GLN A 698 7.80 18.13 -6.18
N GLY A 699 8.98 18.72 -6.25
CA GLY A 699 9.81 18.72 -7.47
C GLY A 699 10.26 17.31 -7.86
N ALA A 700 10.75 17.16 -9.08
CA ALA A 700 11.31 15.90 -9.55
C ALA A 700 12.48 15.43 -8.68
N TYR A 701 12.58 14.10 -8.45
CA TYR A 701 13.67 13.51 -7.69
C TYR A 701 13.96 12.08 -8.11
N GLY A 702 15.16 11.61 -7.77
CA GLY A 702 15.58 10.23 -7.96
C GLY A 702 16.29 9.69 -6.73
N LEU A 703 16.11 8.39 -6.49
CA LEU A 703 16.71 7.65 -5.38
C LEU A 703 17.63 6.57 -5.94
N LEU A 704 18.89 6.57 -5.51
CA LEU A 704 19.90 5.58 -5.88
C LEU A 704 20.16 4.67 -4.68
N ASN A 705 20.01 3.36 -4.88
CA ASN A 705 20.26 2.32 -3.90
C ASN A 705 21.30 1.34 -4.44
N ALA A 706 22.09 0.74 -3.56
CA ALA A 706 23.00 -0.34 -3.93
C ALA A 706 23.10 -1.39 -2.85
N SER A 707 23.48 -2.61 -3.22
CA SER A 707 23.80 -3.67 -2.30
C SER A 707 24.94 -4.53 -2.83
N ILE A 708 25.73 -5.07 -1.90
CA ILE A 708 26.69 -6.16 -2.13
C ILE A 708 26.32 -7.32 -1.21
N ALA A 709 26.28 -8.52 -1.77
CA ALA A 709 26.02 -9.71 -0.98
C ALA A 709 27.02 -10.81 -1.28
N LEU A 710 27.30 -11.62 -0.25
CA LEU A 710 27.94 -12.92 -0.37
C LEU A 710 26.86 -13.99 -0.13
N ALA A 711 26.70 -14.88 -1.09
CA ALA A 711 25.78 -16.00 -1.02
C ALA A 711 26.53 -17.33 -1.13
N ASP A 712 26.01 -18.35 -0.48
CA ASP A 712 26.45 -19.74 -0.64
C ASP A 712 25.26 -20.53 -1.19
N THR A 713 25.36 -20.96 -2.45
CA THR A 713 24.26 -21.62 -3.15
C THR A 713 24.07 -23.09 -2.75
N ALA A 714 25.08 -23.71 -2.12
CA ALA A 714 24.99 -25.09 -1.63
C ALA A 714 24.36 -25.14 -0.23
N SER A 715 24.73 -24.19 0.64
CA SER A 715 24.21 -24.12 2.01
C SER A 715 23.02 -23.14 2.13
N ASP A 716 22.60 -22.53 1.04
CA ASP A 716 21.46 -21.59 0.90
C ASP A 716 21.44 -20.50 1.98
N TRP A 717 22.53 -19.74 2.10
CA TRP A 717 22.56 -18.55 2.92
C TRP A 717 23.06 -17.33 2.13
N ARG A 718 22.64 -16.15 2.57
CA ARG A 718 22.99 -14.87 1.97
C ARG A 718 23.24 -13.81 3.05
N LEU A 719 24.42 -13.18 3.02
CA LEU A 719 24.76 -12.02 3.84
C LEU A 719 24.91 -10.81 2.91
N ALA A 720 24.19 -9.72 3.18
CA ALA A 720 24.24 -8.53 2.34
C ALA A 720 24.45 -7.24 3.13
N LEU A 721 25.20 -6.33 2.55
CA LEU A 721 25.29 -4.94 2.94
C LEU A 721 24.49 -4.10 1.92
N ASN A 722 23.65 -3.23 2.43
CA ASN A 722 22.76 -2.38 1.64
C ASN A 722 23.05 -0.91 1.95
N VAL A 723 23.01 -0.06 0.93
CA VAL A 723 23.00 1.40 1.08
C VAL A 723 21.73 1.93 0.42
N ARG A 724 20.92 2.66 1.17
CA ARG A 724 19.71 3.29 0.70
C ARG A 724 19.92 4.79 0.54
N ASN A 725 19.26 5.35 -0.48
CA ASN A 725 19.33 6.77 -0.79
C ASN A 725 20.78 7.29 -0.79
N ILE A 726 21.65 6.69 -1.62
CA ILE A 726 23.10 7.00 -1.68
C ILE A 726 23.36 8.48 -1.86
N THR A 727 22.52 9.16 -2.64
CA THR A 727 22.62 10.59 -2.94
C THR A 727 22.13 11.50 -1.83
N ASP A 728 21.65 10.95 -0.72
CA ASP A 728 21.12 11.66 0.44
C ASP A 728 20.04 12.68 0.07
N LYS A 729 19.11 12.26 -0.79
CA LYS A 729 18.06 13.11 -1.34
C LYS A 729 16.88 13.20 -0.38
N SER A 730 16.65 14.36 0.22
CA SER A 730 15.44 14.66 0.98
C SER A 730 14.27 14.95 0.03
N TYR A 731 13.10 14.39 0.33
CA TYR A 731 11.88 14.54 -0.46
C TYR A 731 10.63 14.44 0.44
N ALA A 732 9.46 14.74 -0.11
CA ALA A 732 8.18 14.59 0.58
C ALA A 732 7.31 13.55 -0.11
N THR A 733 6.64 12.70 0.68
CA THR A 733 5.56 11.81 0.19
C THR A 733 4.19 12.47 0.22
N LEU A 734 4.08 13.57 0.98
CA LEU A 734 2.92 14.45 1.04
C LEU A 734 3.37 15.85 1.48
N LEU A 735 2.87 16.89 0.81
CA LEU A 735 2.89 18.27 1.26
C LEU A 735 1.46 18.73 1.53
N SER A 736 1.25 19.36 2.67
CA SER A 736 -0.05 19.91 3.08
C SER A 736 0.09 21.36 3.52
N THR A 737 -0.96 22.15 3.28
CA THR A 737 -1.04 23.55 3.74
C THR A 737 -2.03 23.66 4.87
N ASN A 738 -1.71 24.44 5.89
CA ASN A 738 -2.62 24.79 6.98
C ASN A 738 -2.40 26.26 7.37
N GLY A 739 -3.20 27.16 6.80
CA GLY A 739 -3.00 28.58 6.94
C GLY A 739 -1.64 29.04 6.42
N SER A 740 -0.81 29.63 7.28
CA SER A 740 0.54 30.09 6.96
C SER A 740 1.59 28.99 6.89
N ARG A 741 1.25 27.75 7.29
CA ARG A 741 2.16 26.62 7.42
C ARG A 741 2.10 25.68 6.24
N ILE A 742 3.25 25.13 5.86
CA ILE A 742 3.37 24.01 4.96
C ILE A 742 4.10 22.90 5.70
N THR A 743 3.50 21.72 5.71
CA THR A 743 4.06 20.54 6.34
C THR A 743 4.36 19.47 5.31
N ARG A 744 5.38 18.63 5.58
CA ARG A 744 5.68 17.44 4.79
C ARG A 744 5.52 16.17 5.62
N GLN A 745 5.19 15.07 4.98
CA GLN A 745 5.41 13.74 5.51
C GLN A 745 6.83 13.31 5.14
N VAL A 746 7.60 12.91 6.17
CA VAL A 746 8.99 12.46 6.03
C VAL A 746 8.97 10.97 5.69
N PRO A 747 9.48 10.56 4.53
CA PRO A 747 9.52 9.14 4.17
C PRO A 747 10.60 8.39 4.96
N ARG A 748 10.49 7.05 5.00
CA ARG A 748 11.49 6.19 5.62
C ARG A 748 12.89 6.40 5.02
N ASP A 749 13.00 6.57 3.70
CA ASP A 749 14.22 6.72 2.95
C ASP A 749 14.62 8.21 2.72
N ASP A 750 14.23 9.13 3.63
CA ASP A 750 14.53 10.57 3.50
C ASP A 750 16.04 10.89 3.62
N GLU A 751 16.79 10.04 4.31
CA GLU A 751 18.24 10.11 4.48
C GLU A 751 18.92 8.86 3.94
N ARG A 752 20.25 8.99 3.71
CA ARG A 752 21.08 7.84 3.44
C ARG A 752 21.30 7.03 4.70
N TYR A 753 21.05 5.73 4.61
CA TYR A 753 21.36 4.78 5.67
C TYR A 753 21.98 3.49 5.12
N PHE A 754 22.64 2.76 6.02
CA PHE A 754 23.28 1.48 5.73
C PHE A 754 22.50 0.38 6.43
N GLY A 755 22.41 -0.79 5.79
CA GLY A 755 21.77 -1.95 6.36
C GLY A 755 22.61 -3.20 6.15
N ILE A 756 22.49 -4.14 7.07
CA ILE A 756 23.02 -5.49 6.97
C ILE A 756 21.86 -6.47 7.05
N SER A 757 21.83 -7.45 6.16
CA SER A 757 20.84 -8.52 6.19
C SER A 757 21.51 -9.88 6.11
N PHE A 758 20.97 -10.83 6.85
CA PHE A 758 21.35 -12.23 6.79
C PHE A 758 20.12 -13.10 6.62
N ARG A 759 20.14 -13.96 5.60
CA ARG A 759 19.12 -14.96 5.36
C ARG A 759 19.74 -16.35 5.25
N LYS A 760 19.11 -17.31 5.88
CA LYS A 760 19.43 -18.75 5.77
C LYS A 760 18.13 -19.50 5.49
N ASN A 761 18.11 -20.28 4.42
CA ASN A 761 17.07 -21.27 4.16
C ASN A 761 17.59 -22.67 4.54
N PHE A 762 16.72 -23.59 4.90
CA PHE A 762 17.04 -24.97 5.31
C PHE A 762 15.87 -25.92 5.03
#